data_7140bf7c00c4eb257bd9344fd4923f7e
#
_entry.id   7140bf7c00c4eb257bd9344fd4923f7e
#
_cell.length_a   1.000
_cell.length_b   1.000
_cell.length_c   1.000
_cell.angle_alpha   90.00
_cell.angle_beta   90.00
_cell.angle_gamma   90.00
#
_symmetry.space_group_name_H-M   'P 1'
#
loop_
_entity.id
_entity.type
_entity.pdbx_description
1 polymer ?
#
loop_
_entity_poly.entity_id
_entity_poly.type
_entity_poly.pdbx_seq_one_letter_code
_entity_poly.pdbx_strand_id
1 'polypeptide(L)'
;MCFLIPVVTNTRKTREVRCRRNPHNLRSIHVSTISQLSLSVGLWNCQSAVNKADFITSIATYSDYNLMALTETWLRPEDTATHATLSANFSFSHTPRQTGRGGGTGLLISKEWKFTLIPSLPTISSFEFHAVTIIHPFYINVVVIYRPPGDFNIYVDKPQAADFQTLLASFDLKRAPTSATHKSGNQLDLIYTRHCFTDQTIVTPLQISDHFLLSLNIHITPEPPHTPTLVTFRRNLRSLSPNRLSTIVSDSLPPSRKLTALDSNSATNTLCSTLASCLDRLCPLASRPARASPPAPWLSDALREHRSKLRAAERIWRKTKNPAHLLTYQTLLSSFSAEVTSAKQTYYRLKINNATNPRLLFKTFSSLLYPPPPPASSTLTTDDFATFFCTKTAKISAQFAAPTTNTQDTTPTPHTLTSFSQLSESEVSKLVLSSHATTCPLDPIPSHLLQAISPAVIPTLTHIINTSLDSGLFPTTFKQARVTPLLKKPNLDHTLLENYRPVSLLPFMAKILEKVVFNQVLDFLTQNNLMDNKQSGFKKGHSTETALLSVVEDLRLAKADSKSSVLILLDLSAAFDTVNHQILLSTLESLGVAGTVIQWFRSYLSDRSFRVSWRGEVSNLQHLNTGVPQGSVLGPLLFSIYTSSLGPVIQRHGFSYHCYADDTQLYLSFHPDDPSVPARISACLLDISHWMKDHHLQLNLAKTEMLVVSANPTLHHNFSIQMDGATITASKMVKSLGVTIDDQLNFSDHISRTARSCRFALYNIRKIRPFLSEHAAQLLVQALVLSKLDYCNSLLAGLPANSIKPLQLFQNAAARVVFNEPKRAHVTPLLVRLHWLPVAARIKFKTLMFAYKVTSGLAPSYLHSLLQIYVPSRNLRSVNERRLVVPSQRGKKSLSRTLTLNLPSWWNELPNCIRTAESLAIFKKRLKTQLFSLHFTS
;
A
#
# COMPACT_ATOMS: atom_id res chain seq x y z
N MET A 1 -16.86 31.57 -4.07
CA MET A 1 -16.48 30.14 -4.11
C MET A 1 -17.38 29.38 -3.17
N CYS A 2 -18.03 28.37 -3.64
CA CYS A 2 -19.07 27.69 -2.90
C CYS A 2 -18.74 26.22 -2.71
N PHE A 3 -18.86 25.74 -1.49
CA PHE A 3 -18.63 24.32 -1.17
C PHE A 3 -19.89 23.72 -0.58
N LEU A 4 -20.36 22.64 -1.16
CA LEU A 4 -21.38 21.78 -0.59
C LEU A 4 -20.70 20.51 -0.11
N ILE A 5 -20.69 20.28 1.19
CA ILE A 5 -20.05 19.11 1.80
C ILE A 5 -21.09 18.26 2.49
N PRO A 6 -21.63 17.22 1.87
CA PRO A 6 -22.40 16.23 2.60
C PRO A 6 -21.44 15.29 3.38
N VAL A 7 -21.63 15.20 4.68
CA VAL A 7 -20.91 14.25 5.55
C VAL A 7 -21.92 13.32 6.18
N VAL A 8 -21.88 12.04 5.81
CA VAL A 8 -22.67 11.02 6.50
C VAL A 8 -21.96 10.68 7.81
N THR A 9 -22.56 11.04 8.94
CA THR A 9 -22.07 10.64 10.25
C THR A 9 -23.00 9.62 10.85
N ASN A 10 -22.48 8.44 11.07
CA ASN A 10 -23.18 7.37 11.75
C ASN A 10 -23.00 7.51 13.25
N THR A 11 -24.02 7.98 13.96
CA THR A 11 -24.21 7.67 15.38
C THR A 11 -25.59 8.06 15.86
N ARG A 12 -26.49 7.08 16.09
CA ARG A 12 -27.26 7.04 17.34
C ARG A 12 -28.03 5.73 17.48
N LYS A 13 -27.73 5.00 18.53
CA LYS A 13 -28.58 3.95 19.07
C LYS A 13 -29.90 4.58 19.54
N THR A 14 -30.99 4.23 18.92
CA THR A 14 -32.33 4.40 19.51
C THR A 14 -32.46 3.43 20.66
N ARG A 15 -32.91 3.96 21.80
CA ARG A 15 -33.19 3.19 23.01
C ARG A 15 -34.40 2.28 22.74
N GLU A 16 -34.22 0.97 22.85
CA GLU A 16 -35.32 0.02 22.86
C GLU A 16 -36.22 0.32 24.06
N VAL A 17 -37.46 0.71 23.77
CA VAL A 17 -38.54 0.66 24.72
C VAL A 17 -38.95 -0.80 24.82
N ARG A 18 -38.77 -1.42 25.98
CA ARG A 18 -39.27 -2.77 26.27
C ARG A 18 -40.81 -2.76 26.24
N CYS A 19 -41.39 -3.00 25.07
CA CYS A 19 -42.78 -3.45 25.00
C CYS A 19 -42.81 -4.96 25.04
N ARG A 20 -43.58 -5.54 25.92
CA ARG A 20 -43.93 -6.96 25.94
C ARG A 20 -44.65 -7.28 24.62
N ARG A 21 -44.00 -8.01 23.74
CA ARG A 21 -44.55 -8.41 22.44
C ARG A 21 -45.22 -9.76 22.56
N ASN A 22 -46.46 -9.81 22.04
CA ASN A 22 -47.21 -11.03 21.86
C ASN A 22 -46.74 -11.70 20.52
N PRO A 23 -46.28 -12.98 20.53
CA PRO A 23 -45.71 -13.63 19.36
C PRO A 23 -46.64 -13.84 18.15
N HIS A 24 -47.96 -13.70 18.37
CA HIS A 24 -48.95 -13.94 17.32
C HIS A 24 -49.19 -12.79 16.33
N ASN A 25 -48.47 -11.67 16.44
CA ASN A 25 -48.60 -10.53 15.52
C ASN A 25 -47.44 -10.34 14.53
N LEU A 26 -46.74 -11.39 14.17
CA LEU A 26 -45.69 -11.34 13.12
C LEU A 26 -46.35 -11.43 11.74
N ARG A 27 -46.58 -10.27 11.11
CA ARG A 27 -46.78 -10.21 9.64
C ARG A 27 -45.44 -10.28 8.96
N SER A 28 -45.32 -11.16 7.96
CA SER A 28 -44.17 -11.18 7.06
C SER A 28 -44.02 -9.82 6.35
N ILE A 29 -42.97 -9.13 6.62
CA ILE A 29 -42.58 -7.93 5.85
C ILE A 29 -41.88 -8.45 4.61
N HIS A 30 -42.46 -8.26 3.45
CA HIS A 30 -41.77 -8.38 2.19
C HIS A 30 -40.61 -7.39 2.21
N VAL A 31 -39.40 -7.91 2.11
CA VAL A 31 -38.19 -7.09 1.92
C VAL A 31 -38.27 -6.54 0.49
N SER A 32 -38.79 -5.33 0.36
CA SER A 32 -38.63 -4.58 -0.89
C SER A 32 -37.14 -4.33 -1.09
N THR A 33 -36.66 -4.59 -2.27
CA THR A 33 -35.34 -4.24 -2.80
C THR A 33 -34.96 -2.83 -2.34
N ILE A 34 -33.83 -2.69 -1.68
CA ILE A 34 -33.29 -1.40 -1.21
C ILE A 34 -32.98 -0.59 -2.48
N SER A 35 -33.86 0.32 -2.84
CA SER A 35 -33.62 1.28 -3.92
C SER A 35 -32.51 2.24 -3.48
N GLN A 36 -31.51 2.40 -4.35
CA GLN A 36 -30.48 3.41 -4.21
C GLN A 36 -31.17 4.76 -4.10
N LEU A 37 -30.94 5.50 -3.01
CA LEU A 37 -31.56 6.80 -2.79
C LEU A 37 -30.76 7.84 -3.58
N SER A 38 -31.41 8.49 -4.54
CA SER A 38 -30.84 9.58 -5.32
C SER A 38 -31.34 10.93 -4.78
N LEU A 39 -30.41 11.85 -4.61
CA LEU A 39 -30.62 13.21 -4.12
C LEU A 39 -30.31 14.20 -5.24
N SER A 40 -31.30 14.93 -5.71
CA SER A 40 -31.13 15.99 -6.70
C SER A 40 -30.68 17.29 -6.02
N VAL A 41 -29.51 17.81 -6.41
CA VAL A 41 -28.89 18.98 -5.79
C VAL A 41 -28.60 20.07 -6.79
N GLY A 42 -29.01 21.30 -6.44
CA GLY A 42 -28.65 22.54 -7.14
C GLY A 42 -27.63 23.34 -6.34
N LEU A 43 -26.71 24.03 -7.02
CA LEU A 43 -25.80 25.01 -6.43
C LEU A 43 -25.71 26.24 -7.34
N TRP A 44 -25.97 27.42 -6.78
CA TRP A 44 -25.91 28.63 -7.54
C TRP A 44 -25.45 29.84 -6.71
N ASN A 45 -24.48 30.58 -7.25
CA ASN A 45 -24.17 31.94 -6.78
C ASN A 45 -25.15 32.90 -7.43
N CYS A 46 -26.16 33.33 -6.68
CA CYS A 46 -27.29 34.06 -7.21
C CYS A 46 -27.06 35.59 -7.32
N GLN A 47 -25.97 36.10 -6.74
CA GLN A 47 -25.70 37.56 -6.73
C GLN A 47 -26.95 38.38 -6.38
N SER A 48 -27.45 38.24 -5.16
CA SER A 48 -28.71 38.73 -4.61
C SER A 48 -29.93 37.86 -4.88
N ALA A 49 -30.49 37.32 -3.81
CA ALA A 49 -31.76 36.61 -3.82
C ALA A 49 -32.98 37.57 -3.69
N VAL A 50 -32.76 38.84 -3.28
CA VAL A 50 -33.82 39.77 -2.97
C VAL A 50 -34.76 39.98 -4.15
N ASN A 51 -34.21 40.23 -5.37
CA ASN A 51 -34.98 40.43 -6.58
C ASN A 51 -35.15 39.20 -7.45
N LYS A 52 -34.72 38.02 -6.99
CA LYS A 52 -34.70 36.76 -7.74
C LYS A 52 -35.41 35.62 -7.02
N ALA A 53 -36.09 35.89 -5.90
CA ALA A 53 -36.70 34.88 -5.04
C ALA A 53 -37.69 33.99 -5.80
N ASP A 54 -38.58 34.60 -6.61
CA ASP A 54 -39.56 33.87 -7.41
C ASP A 54 -38.88 33.00 -8.47
N PHE A 55 -37.84 33.53 -9.10
CA PHE A 55 -37.06 32.76 -10.09
C PHE A 55 -36.31 31.59 -9.44
N ILE A 56 -35.70 31.80 -8.27
CA ILE A 56 -35.00 30.74 -7.51
C ILE A 56 -35.98 29.64 -7.16
N THR A 57 -37.15 29.98 -6.62
CA THR A 57 -38.19 29.04 -6.22
C THR A 57 -38.75 28.28 -7.43
N SER A 58 -38.96 28.99 -8.55
CA SER A 58 -39.46 28.39 -9.80
C SER A 58 -38.47 27.38 -10.37
N ILE A 59 -37.17 27.73 -10.46
CA ILE A 59 -36.16 26.83 -11.00
C ILE A 59 -35.91 25.63 -10.08
N ALA A 60 -35.94 25.84 -8.75
CA ALA A 60 -35.80 24.76 -7.80
C ALA A 60 -36.97 23.76 -7.87
N THR A 61 -38.20 24.25 -8.11
CA THR A 61 -39.40 23.43 -8.27
C THR A 61 -39.42 22.72 -9.63
N TYR A 62 -39.08 23.45 -10.71
CA TYR A 62 -39.07 22.90 -12.06
C TYR A 62 -38.01 21.80 -12.24
N SER A 63 -36.83 21.99 -11.62
CA SER A 63 -35.74 20.98 -11.66
C SER A 63 -35.88 19.89 -10.63
N ASP A 64 -36.97 19.86 -9.84
CA ASP A 64 -37.24 18.88 -8.77
C ASP A 64 -36.07 18.70 -7.81
N TYR A 65 -35.44 19.79 -7.38
CA TYR A 65 -34.36 19.72 -6.43
C TYR A 65 -34.85 19.35 -5.04
N ASN A 66 -34.21 18.34 -4.47
CA ASN A 66 -34.39 18.03 -3.06
C ASN A 66 -33.66 19.05 -2.17
N LEU A 67 -32.55 19.58 -2.68
CA LEU A 67 -31.70 20.55 -2.00
C LEU A 67 -31.13 21.54 -2.98
N MET A 68 -31.22 22.85 -2.68
CA MET A 68 -30.52 23.88 -3.48
C MET A 68 -29.71 24.79 -2.57
N ALA A 69 -28.41 24.87 -2.82
CA ALA A 69 -27.50 25.75 -2.12
C ALA A 69 -27.38 27.08 -2.85
N LEU A 70 -27.45 28.16 -2.09
CA LEU A 70 -27.33 29.52 -2.59
C LEU A 70 -26.15 30.24 -1.93
N THR A 71 -25.41 31.01 -2.69
CA THR A 71 -24.40 31.93 -2.16
C THR A 71 -24.59 33.31 -2.75
N GLU A 72 -24.03 34.31 -2.09
CA GLU A 72 -24.30 35.73 -2.36
C GLU A 72 -25.79 36.03 -2.33
N THR A 73 -26.48 35.55 -1.32
CA THR A 73 -27.93 35.79 -1.18
C THR A 73 -28.28 37.26 -0.92
N TRP A 74 -27.35 38.03 -0.37
CA TRP A 74 -27.46 39.44 0.03
C TRP A 74 -28.63 39.71 0.99
N LEU A 75 -29.21 38.69 1.59
CA LEU A 75 -30.32 38.81 2.52
C LEU A 75 -29.86 39.40 3.86
N ARG A 76 -30.65 40.31 4.35
CA ARG A 76 -30.53 40.87 5.69
C ARG A 76 -31.55 40.22 6.64
N PRO A 77 -31.37 40.33 7.94
CA PRO A 77 -32.31 39.76 8.89
C PRO A 77 -33.73 40.29 8.75
N GLU A 78 -33.85 41.51 8.18
CA GLU A 78 -35.14 42.23 8.03
C GLU A 78 -35.89 41.87 6.73
N ASP A 79 -35.28 41.12 5.79
CA ASP A 79 -35.84 40.81 4.47
C ASP A 79 -36.90 39.68 4.56
N THR A 80 -38.00 39.94 5.31
CA THR A 80 -39.02 38.92 5.58
C THR A 80 -39.83 38.54 4.35
N ALA A 81 -40.07 39.44 3.40
CA ALA A 81 -40.81 39.17 2.16
C ALA A 81 -40.05 38.14 1.28
N THR A 82 -38.75 38.35 1.03
CA THR A 82 -37.92 37.46 0.27
C THR A 82 -37.82 36.09 0.94
N HIS A 83 -37.68 36.06 2.27
CA HIS A 83 -37.69 34.82 3.06
C HIS A 83 -39.00 34.05 2.92
N ALA A 84 -40.14 34.75 2.95
CA ALA A 84 -41.45 34.15 2.77
C ALA A 84 -41.60 33.50 1.39
N THR A 85 -41.15 34.18 0.31
CA THR A 85 -41.17 33.68 -1.06
C THR A 85 -40.30 32.42 -1.21
N LEU A 86 -39.07 32.41 -0.69
CA LEU A 86 -38.17 31.27 -0.73
C LEU A 86 -38.69 30.11 0.12
N SER A 87 -39.48 30.42 1.15
CA SER A 87 -40.10 29.42 2.01
C SER A 87 -41.45 28.89 1.51
N ALA A 88 -41.97 29.37 0.43
CA ALA A 88 -43.29 28.98 -0.08
C ALA A 88 -43.38 27.49 -0.44
N ASN A 89 -42.43 26.97 -1.19
CA ASN A 89 -42.38 25.55 -1.62
C ASN A 89 -41.30 24.73 -0.92
N PHE A 90 -40.33 25.36 -0.28
CA PHE A 90 -39.18 24.72 0.38
C PHE A 90 -39.08 25.16 1.84
N SER A 91 -38.34 24.43 2.64
CA SER A 91 -37.84 24.91 3.92
C SER A 91 -36.57 25.72 3.68
N PHE A 92 -36.64 27.04 3.83
CA PHE A 92 -35.48 27.90 3.60
C PHE A 92 -34.71 28.15 4.90
N SER A 93 -33.41 27.86 4.89
CA SER A 93 -32.50 28.11 5.98
C SER A 93 -31.29 28.90 5.51
N HIS A 94 -30.93 30.00 6.19
CA HIS A 94 -29.85 30.85 5.74
C HIS A 94 -29.04 31.47 6.88
N THR A 95 -27.85 31.94 6.55
CA THR A 95 -27.03 32.79 7.41
C THR A 95 -26.91 34.16 6.73
N PRO A 96 -27.61 35.18 7.26
CA PRO A 96 -27.53 36.53 6.71
C PRO A 96 -26.18 37.15 7.05
N ARG A 97 -25.73 38.08 6.20
CA ARG A 97 -24.52 38.87 6.47
C ARG A 97 -24.83 40.00 7.46
N GLN A 98 -23.91 40.22 8.40
CA GLN A 98 -24.09 41.23 9.44
C GLN A 98 -23.64 42.63 9.01
N THR A 99 -22.69 42.77 8.04
CA THR A 99 -22.14 44.04 7.63
C THR A 99 -21.71 44.07 6.15
N GLY A 100 -21.85 45.21 5.44
CA GLY A 100 -21.33 45.49 4.09
C GLY A 100 -22.27 45.11 2.94
N ARG A 101 -21.82 45.31 1.66
CA ARG A 101 -22.52 44.90 0.42
C ARG A 101 -22.08 43.50 0.01
N GLY A 102 -23.01 42.64 -0.44
CA GLY A 102 -22.76 41.27 -0.90
C GLY A 102 -22.66 40.23 0.23
N GLY A 103 -22.56 38.98 -0.11
CA GLY A 103 -22.42 37.80 0.82
C GLY A 103 -23.76 37.18 1.22
N GLY A 104 -23.71 36.32 2.22
CA GLY A 104 -24.84 35.52 2.67
C GLY A 104 -24.91 34.15 2.00
N THR A 105 -25.22 33.12 2.78
CA THR A 105 -25.37 31.74 2.31
C THR A 105 -26.71 31.17 2.73
N GLY A 106 -27.36 30.35 1.91
CA GLY A 106 -28.64 29.76 2.17
C GLY A 106 -28.84 28.39 1.56
N LEU A 107 -29.82 27.67 2.09
CA LEU A 107 -30.26 26.36 1.64
C LEU A 107 -31.76 26.31 1.50
N LEU A 108 -32.26 25.95 0.32
CA LEU A 108 -33.61 25.48 0.10
C LEU A 108 -33.62 23.96 0.28
N ILE A 109 -34.49 23.47 1.13
CA ILE A 109 -34.57 22.04 1.49
C ILE A 109 -36.03 21.61 1.27
N SER A 110 -36.23 20.46 0.67
CA SER A 110 -37.60 19.91 0.47
C SER A 110 -38.39 19.92 1.78
N LYS A 111 -39.66 20.35 1.73
CA LYS A 111 -40.53 20.45 2.92
C LYS A 111 -40.77 19.13 3.63
N GLU A 112 -40.64 18.02 2.90
CA GLU A 112 -40.79 16.68 3.45
C GLU A 112 -39.61 16.27 4.37
N TRP A 113 -38.51 17.03 4.30
CA TRP A 113 -37.28 16.70 5.00
C TRP A 113 -37.16 17.41 6.33
N LYS A 114 -36.66 16.69 7.34
CA LYS A 114 -36.38 17.27 8.65
C LYS A 114 -34.88 17.51 8.78
N PHE A 115 -34.54 18.70 9.23
CA PHE A 115 -33.16 19.09 9.45
C PHE A 115 -32.95 19.84 10.75
N THR A 116 -31.72 19.95 11.19
CA THR A 116 -31.27 20.77 12.33
C THR A 116 -30.08 21.63 11.89
N LEU A 117 -30.05 22.86 12.40
CA LEU A 117 -28.92 23.76 12.18
C LEU A 117 -27.70 23.26 12.95
N ILE A 118 -26.54 23.30 12.29
CA ILE A 118 -25.24 23.16 12.94
C ILE A 118 -24.80 24.56 13.35
N PRO A 119 -24.62 24.85 14.66
CA PRO A 119 -24.25 26.18 15.10
C PRO A 119 -22.88 26.60 14.55
N SER A 120 -22.80 27.89 14.17
CA SER A 120 -21.55 28.49 13.71
C SER A 120 -20.51 28.57 14.82
N LEU A 121 -19.24 28.38 14.47
CA LEU A 121 -18.12 28.57 15.40
C LEU A 121 -17.80 30.07 15.48
N PRO A 122 -17.80 30.68 16.68
CA PRO A 122 -17.68 32.15 16.80
C PRO A 122 -16.31 32.76 16.43
N THR A 123 -15.34 31.96 16.01
CA THR A 123 -13.95 32.39 15.77
C THR A 123 -13.57 32.51 14.31
N ILE A 124 -14.49 32.32 13.36
CA ILE A 124 -14.16 32.33 11.92
C ILE A 124 -14.67 33.64 11.31
N SER A 125 -13.76 34.56 11.03
CA SER A 125 -14.05 35.84 10.36
C SER A 125 -13.69 35.86 8.87
N SER A 126 -13.03 34.82 8.37
CA SER A 126 -12.46 34.84 7.00
C SER A 126 -13.35 34.25 5.90
N PHE A 127 -14.47 33.62 6.25
CA PHE A 127 -15.48 33.10 5.32
C PHE A 127 -16.84 32.96 5.99
N GLU A 128 -17.89 32.99 5.20
CA GLU A 128 -19.26 32.76 5.61
C GLU A 128 -19.62 31.30 5.36
N PHE A 129 -20.37 30.69 6.28
CA PHE A 129 -20.87 29.36 6.06
C PHE A 129 -22.25 29.14 6.66
N HIS A 130 -23.00 28.25 6.05
CA HIS A 130 -24.28 27.77 6.53
C HIS A 130 -24.25 26.25 6.54
N ALA A 131 -24.58 25.64 7.66
CA ALA A 131 -24.48 24.19 7.82
C ALA A 131 -25.74 23.62 8.47
N VAL A 132 -26.25 22.54 7.89
CA VAL A 132 -27.41 21.79 8.40
C VAL A 132 -27.11 20.31 8.44
N THR A 133 -27.75 19.60 9.39
CA THR A 133 -27.86 18.15 9.40
C THR A 133 -29.28 17.77 8.98
N ILE A 134 -29.44 17.12 7.85
CA ILE A 134 -30.69 16.48 7.46
C ILE A 134 -30.81 15.19 8.29
N ILE A 135 -31.96 14.99 8.92
CA ILE A 135 -32.23 13.86 9.84
C ILE A 135 -33.24 12.87 9.28
N HIS A 136 -34.05 13.30 8.33
CA HIS A 136 -35.04 12.49 7.63
C HIS A 136 -35.15 13.00 6.19
N PRO A 137 -35.13 12.16 5.15
CA PRO A 137 -35.26 10.68 5.17
C PRO A 137 -33.96 9.94 5.47
N PHE A 138 -32.80 10.60 5.47
CA PHE A 138 -31.49 10.02 5.78
C PHE A 138 -30.66 11.01 6.57
N TYR A 139 -29.53 10.54 7.10
CA TYR A 139 -28.66 11.37 7.94
C TYR A 139 -27.49 11.91 7.11
N ILE A 140 -27.48 13.21 6.79
CA ILE A 140 -26.42 13.87 6.00
C ILE A 140 -26.16 15.27 6.53
N ASN A 141 -24.90 15.68 6.59
CA ASN A 141 -24.51 17.06 6.87
C ASN A 141 -24.24 17.78 5.56
N VAL A 142 -24.87 18.92 5.40
CA VAL A 142 -24.72 19.81 4.25
C VAL A 142 -24.08 21.11 4.72
N VAL A 143 -22.99 21.52 4.10
CA VAL A 143 -22.26 22.74 4.44
C VAL A 143 -22.07 23.57 3.18
N VAL A 144 -22.54 24.80 3.19
CA VAL A 144 -22.32 25.80 2.17
C VAL A 144 -21.31 26.81 2.69
N ILE A 145 -20.26 27.02 1.94
CA ILE A 145 -19.19 27.96 2.31
C ILE A 145 -19.04 28.99 1.21
N TYR A 146 -19.06 30.24 1.61
CA TYR A 146 -18.79 31.38 0.73
C TYR A 146 -17.71 32.27 1.35
N ARG A 147 -16.84 32.79 0.50
CA ARG A 147 -15.82 33.75 0.91
C ARG A 147 -15.92 35.00 0.01
N PRO A 148 -15.93 36.18 0.60
CA PRO A 148 -15.95 37.46 -0.17
C PRO A 148 -14.74 37.59 -1.08
N PRO A 149 -14.88 38.33 -2.21
CA PRO A 149 -13.77 38.56 -3.15
C PRO A 149 -12.59 39.26 -2.46
N GLY A 150 -11.39 38.70 -2.65
CA GLY A 150 -10.14 39.29 -2.15
C GLY A 150 -9.07 38.25 -1.83
N ASP A 151 -9.42 37.10 -1.23
CA ASP A 151 -8.44 36.14 -0.70
C ASP A 151 -8.55 34.68 -1.18
N PHE A 152 -9.56 34.31 -1.99
CA PHE A 152 -9.81 32.90 -2.39
C PHE A 152 -9.92 32.68 -3.90
N ASN A 153 -9.28 33.49 -4.73
CA ASN A 153 -9.13 33.16 -6.16
C ASN A 153 -8.26 31.93 -6.37
N ILE A 154 -8.67 30.79 -5.80
CA ILE A 154 -8.07 29.51 -6.11
C ILE A 154 -8.69 29.01 -7.42
N TYR A 155 -8.10 29.40 -8.52
CA TYR A 155 -8.37 28.77 -9.81
C TYR A 155 -7.94 27.32 -9.70
N VAL A 156 -8.90 26.40 -9.73
CA VAL A 156 -8.70 24.98 -9.43
C VAL A 156 -7.70 24.33 -10.40
N ASP A 157 -7.56 24.92 -11.57
CA ASP A 157 -6.68 24.45 -12.65
C ASP A 157 -5.24 24.99 -12.53
N LYS A 158 -4.98 25.90 -11.59
CA LYS A 158 -3.64 26.46 -11.39
C LYS A 158 -2.85 25.68 -10.31
N PRO A 159 -1.53 25.61 -10.40
CA PRO A 159 -0.68 24.88 -9.44
C PRO A 159 -0.88 25.28 -7.97
N GLN A 160 -1.31 26.51 -7.72
CA GLN A 160 -1.58 27.04 -6.38
C GLN A 160 -2.77 26.34 -5.68
N ALA A 161 -3.70 25.77 -6.45
CA ALA A 161 -4.83 25.00 -5.91
C ALA A 161 -4.45 23.57 -5.48
N ALA A 162 -3.31 23.08 -5.89
CA ALA A 162 -2.89 21.69 -5.62
C ALA A 162 -2.77 21.38 -4.11
N ASP A 163 -2.28 22.33 -3.32
CA ASP A 163 -2.17 22.17 -1.87
C ASP A 163 -3.55 22.14 -1.20
N PHE A 164 -4.48 22.95 -1.67
CA PHE A 164 -5.85 22.97 -1.18
C PHE A 164 -6.63 21.69 -1.56
N GLN A 165 -6.52 21.24 -2.80
CA GLN A 165 -7.11 19.97 -3.24
C GLN A 165 -6.53 18.79 -2.47
N THR A 166 -5.22 18.80 -2.22
CA THR A 166 -4.55 17.77 -1.42
C THR A 166 -5.04 17.80 0.03
N LEU A 167 -5.29 18.98 0.57
CA LEU A 167 -5.87 19.12 1.90
C LEU A 167 -7.28 18.54 1.96
N LEU A 168 -8.15 18.84 1.02
CA LEU A 168 -9.51 18.30 0.99
C LEU A 168 -9.53 16.79 0.76
N ALA A 169 -8.68 16.29 -0.14
CA ALA A 169 -8.50 14.85 -0.34
C ALA A 169 -7.99 14.15 0.93
N SER A 170 -7.23 14.82 1.78
CA SER A 170 -6.79 14.26 3.08
C SER A 170 -7.93 14.03 4.07
N PHE A 171 -9.06 14.71 3.87
CA PHE A 171 -10.31 14.49 4.61
C PHE A 171 -11.27 13.54 3.90
N ASP A 172 -10.80 12.85 2.86
CA ASP A 172 -11.61 11.93 2.05
C ASP A 172 -12.75 12.63 1.30
N LEU A 173 -12.57 13.92 1.02
CA LEU A 173 -13.48 14.74 0.24
C LEU A 173 -13.11 14.63 -1.24
N LYS A 174 -14.06 14.19 -2.06
CA LYS A 174 -13.92 14.05 -3.51
C LYS A 174 -14.63 15.20 -4.21
N ARG A 175 -13.97 15.80 -5.17
CA ARG A 175 -14.57 16.83 -6.01
C ARG A 175 -15.49 16.19 -7.05
N ALA A 176 -16.71 16.73 -7.18
CA ALA A 176 -17.57 16.40 -8.30
C ALA A 176 -16.98 17.00 -9.59
N PRO A 177 -16.91 16.26 -10.69
CA PRO A 177 -16.40 16.77 -11.95
C PRO A 177 -17.34 17.84 -12.50
N THR A 178 -16.80 19.04 -12.78
CA THR A 178 -17.55 20.19 -13.34
C THR A 178 -16.73 20.83 -14.45
N SER A 179 -17.42 21.43 -15.44
CA SER A 179 -16.83 22.33 -16.42
C SER A 179 -16.71 23.75 -15.86
N ALA A 180 -16.44 24.75 -16.70
CA ALA A 180 -16.43 26.18 -16.30
C ALA A 180 -17.77 26.56 -15.67
N THR A 181 -17.74 27.29 -14.54
CA THR A 181 -18.94 27.67 -13.76
C THR A 181 -19.25 29.18 -13.78
N HIS A 182 -18.40 29.93 -14.45
CA HIS A 182 -18.51 31.39 -14.57
C HIS A 182 -18.33 31.83 -16.01
N LYS A 183 -18.95 32.99 -16.40
CA LYS A 183 -18.86 33.56 -17.75
C LYS A 183 -17.44 33.86 -18.23
N SER A 184 -16.50 34.08 -17.32
CA SER A 184 -15.07 34.24 -17.66
C SER A 184 -14.37 32.96 -18.10
N GLY A 185 -15.06 31.81 -18.20
CA GLY A 185 -14.49 30.53 -18.54
C GLY A 185 -13.77 29.83 -17.38
N ASN A 186 -13.82 30.40 -16.18
CA ASN A 186 -13.18 29.84 -14.98
C ASN A 186 -14.14 28.92 -14.20
N GLN A 187 -13.55 28.00 -13.45
CA GLN A 187 -14.28 27.14 -12.52
C GLN A 187 -14.17 27.72 -11.10
N LEU A 188 -15.18 28.47 -10.66
CA LEU A 188 -15.20 29.16 -9.38
C LEU A 188 -16.09 28.48 -8.34
N ASP A 189 -17.11 27.73 -8.77
CA ASP A 189 -18.04 27.04 -7.90
C ASP A 189 -17.68 25.56 -7.85
N LEU A 190 -17.54 25.02 -6.66
CA LEU A 190 -17.01 23.67 -6.42
C LEU A 190 -17.91 22.88 -5.50
N ILE A 191 -18.12 21.61 -5.83
CA ILE A 191 -18.86 20.65 -5.01
C ILE A 191 -17.94 19.54 -4.57
N TYR A 192 -17.90 19.26 -3.28
CA TYR A 192 -17.15 18.16 -2.69
C TYR A 192 -18.07 17.22 -1.93
N THR A 193 -17.88 15.93 -2.11
CA THR A 193 -18.66 14.89 -1.42
C THR A 193 -17.77 13.94 -0.67
N ARG A 194 -18.29 13.32 0.37
CA ARG A 194 -17.62 12.28 1.15
C ARG A 194 -18.56 11.11 1.39
N HIS A 195 -18.09 9.90 1.05
CA HIS A 195 -18.89 8.66 1.14
C HIS A 195 -20.17 8.65 0.30
N CYS A 196 -20.20 9.47 -0.77
CA CYS A 196 -21.30 9.53 -1.71
C CYS A 196 -20.75 9.40 -3.14
N PHE A 197 -21.58 8.89 -4.05
CA PHE A 197 -21.31 8.90 -5.47
C PHE A 197 -22.06 10.06 -6.11
N THR A 198 -21.48 10.69 -7.10
CA THR A 198 -22.10 11.79 -7.85
C THR A 198 -22.13 11.46 -9.32
N ASP A 199 -23.22 11.80 -9.98
CA ASP A 199 -23.29 11.80 -11.43
C ASP A 199 -22.44 12.95 -11.98
N GLN A 200 -22.34 13.03 -13.31
CA GLN A 200 -21.72 14.15 -13.98
C GLN A 200 -22.51 15.44 -13.69
N THR A 201 -21.81 16.48 -13.26
CA THR A 201 -22.44 17.77 -12.96
C THR A 201 -22.88 18.44 -14.26
N ILE A 202 -24.16 18.81 -14.35
CA ILE A 202 -24.71 19.62 -15.44
C ILE A 202 -24.53 21.09 -15.08
N VAL A 203 -23.93 21.87 -15.98
CA VAL A 203 -23.67 23.30 -15.80
C VAL A 203 -24.58 24.06 -16.74
N THR A 204 -25.51 24.85 -16.20
CA THR A 204 -26.53 25.58 -16.96
C THR A 204 -26.25 27.09 -16.87
N PRO A 205 -25.92 27.77 -17.97
CA PRO A 205 -25.74 29.22 -17.96
C PRO A 205 -27.06 29.90 -17.72
N LEU A 206 -27.12 30.82 -16.77
CA LEU A 206 -28.27 31.69 -16.50
C LEU A 206 -27.95 33.13 -16.90
N GLN A 207 -28.88 33.79 -17.59
CA GLN A 207 -28.62 35.15 -18.08
C GLN A 207 -28.62 36.20 -16.96
N ILE A 208 -29.16 35.91 -15.82
CA ILE A 208 -29.37 36.83 -14.68
C ILE A 208 -28.21 36.80 -13.64
N SER A 209 -27.19 35.98 -13.85
CA SER A 209 -25.96 35.95 -13.05
C SER A 209 -24.78 35.70 -13.98
N ASP A 210 -23.56 36.06 -13.56
CA ASP A 210 -22.30 35.66 -14.22
C ASP A 210 -21.82 34.26 -13.78
N HIS A 211 -22.38 33.72 -12.71
CA HIS A 211 -22.22 32.34 -12.30
C HIS A 211 -23.31 31.44 -12.88
N PHE A 212 -22.92 30.22 -13.25
CA PHE A 212 -23.82 29.22 -13.81
C PHE A 212 -24.44 28.37 -12.70
N LEU A 213 -25.63 27.83 -12.95
CA LEU A 213 -26.29 26.90 -12.07
C LEU A 213 -25.66 25.50 -12.25
N LEU A 214 -25.24 24.88 -11.16
CA LEU A 214 -24.77 23.51 -11.14
C LEU A 214 -25.87 22.56 -10.63
N SER A 215 -26.13 21.51 -11.37
CA SER A 215 -27.10 20.45 -11.03
C SER A 215 -26.44 19.10 -11.05
N LEU A 216 -26.64 18.28 -10.03
CA LEU A 216 -26.11 16.92 -9.99
C LEU A 216 -26.98 16.03 -9.11
N ASN A 217 -26.90 14.71 -9.34
CA ASN A 217 -27.47 13.73 -8.43
C ASN A 217 -26.39 13.15 -7.52
N ILE A 218 -26.70 13.06 -6.25
CA ILE A 218 -25.87 12.41 -5.24
C ILE A 218 -26.54 11.11 -4.84
N HIS A 219 -25.85 10.00 -5.05
CA HIS A 219 -26.31 8.68 -4.67
C HIS A 219 -25.81 8.31 -3.28
N ILE A 220 -26.75 8.08 -2.39
CA ILE A 220 -26.48 7.69 -1.01
C ILE A 220 -26.83 6.21 -0.90
N THR A 221 -25.88 5.39 -0.51
CA THR A 221 -26.13 4.00 -0.11
C THR A 221 -26.59 3.98 1.34
N PRO A 222 -27.83 3.64 1.63
CA PRO A 222 -28.28 3.44 3.02
C PRO A 222 -27.51 2.28 3.62
N GLU A 223 -27.07 2.40 4.88
CA GLU A 223 -26.51 1.26 5.60
C GLU A 223 -27.56 0.15 5.69
N PRO A 224 -27.16 -1.10 5.42
CA PRO A 224 -28.08 -2.23 5.57
C PRO A 224 -28.57 -2.33 7.01
N PRO A 225 -29.85 -2.68 7.25
CA PRO A 225 -30.37 -2.91 8.58
C PRO A 225 -29.53 -3.97 9.27
N HIS A 226 -29.31 -3.81 10.58
CA HIS A 226 -28.45 -4.63 11.44
C HIS A 226 -28.41 -6.10 11.02
N THR A 227 -27.27 -6.53 10.47
CA THR A 227 -26.99 -7.93 10.21
C THR A 227 -27.18 -8.75 11.49
N PRO A 228 -27.74 -9.96 11.38
CA PRO A 228 -27.89 -10.86 12.51
C PRO A 228 -26.52 -11.02 13.20
N THR A 229 -26.54 -11.15 14.51
CA THR A 229 -25.32 -11.26 15.33
C THR A 229 -24.46 -12.40 14.79
N LEU A 230 -23.40 -12.08 14.07
CA LEU A 230 -22.46 -13.04 13.52
C LEU A 230 -21.90 -13.87 14.67
N VAL A 231 -22.27 -15.14 14.71
CA VAL A 231 -21.72 -16.09 15.66
C VAL A 231 -20.35 -16.51 15.15
N THR A 232 -19.30 -16.19 15.90
CA THR A 232 -17.94 -16.61 15.55
C THR A 232 -17.52 -17.81 16.39
N PHE A 233 -17.08 -18.86 15.73
CA PHE A 233 -16.49 -20.02 16.38
C PHE A 233 -15.01 -19.77 16.63
N ARG A 234 -14.56 -19.83 17.89
CA ARG A 234 -13.16 -19.59 18.26
C ARG A 234 -12.72 -20.54 19.37
N ARG A 235 -11.45 -20.97 19.27
CA ARG A 235 -10.77 -21.72 20.31
C ARG A 235 -10.16 -20.77 21.35
N ASN A 236 -10.13 -21.17 22.63
CA ASN A 236 -9.45 -20.43 23.68
C ASN A 236 -8.00 -20.89 23.80
N LEU A 237 -7.15 -20.46 22.87
CA LEU A 237 -5.74 -20.86 22.85
C LEU A 237 -4.89 -20.24 23.98
N ARG A 238 -5.43 -19.25 24.72
CA ARG A 238 -4.70 -18.59 25.82
C ARG A 238 -4.57 -19.48 27.06
N SER A 239 -5.49 -20.39 27.24
CA SER A 239 -5.49 -21.34 28.37
C SER A 239 -4.71 -22.62 28.05
N LEU A 240 -4.19 -22.80 26.83
CA LEU A 240 -3.48 -23.99 26.40
C LEU A 240 -2.03 -23.95 26.86
N SER A 241 -1.61 -24.94 27.65
CA SER A 241 -0.20 -25.16 27.98
C SER A 241 0.49 -25.91 26.83
N PRO A 242 1.56 -25.32 26.20
CA PRO A 242 2.32 -26.00 25.17
C PRO A 242 2.88 -27.35 25.62
N ASN A 243 3.35 -27.47 26.86
CA ASN A 243 3.90 -28.71 27.40
C ASN A 243 2.84 -29.83 27.45
N ARG A 244 1.61 -29.50 27.90
CA ARG A 244 0.52 -30.49 27.95
C ARG A 244 0.12 -30.92 26.53
N LEU A 245 0.11 -29.99 25.56
CA LEU A 245 -0.13 -30.33 24.16
C LEU A 245 1.00 -31.25 23.63
N SER A 246 2.25 -30.94 23.92
CA SER A 246 3.42 -31.73 23.50
C SER A 246 3.32 -33.16 23.98
N THR A 247 3.04 -33.39 25.28
CA THR A 247 2.89 -34.72 25.86
C THR A 247 1.79 -35.50 25.14
N ILE A 248 0.60 -34.93 25.02
CA ILE A 248 -0.54 -35.62 24.38
C ILE A 248 -0.26 -35.93 22.92
N VAL A 249 0.43 -35.05 22.19
CA VAL A 249 0.81 -35.27 20.79
C VAL A 249 1.84 -36.41 20.71
N SER A 250 2.86 -36.41 21.55
CA SER A 250 3.85 -37.49 21.61
C SER A 250 3.23 -38.85 21.88
N ASP A 251 2.27 -38.92 22.83
CA ASP A 251 1.58 -40.17 23.20
C ASP A 251 0.61 -40.65 22.09
N SER A 252 0.12 -39.75 21.28
CA SER A 252 -0.86 -40.04 20.22
C SER A 252 -0.23 -40.36 18.87
N LEU A 253 1.03 -39.99 18.64
CA LEU A 253 1.73 -40.27 17.39
C LEU A 253 2.20 -41.76 17.35
N PRO A 254 2.21 -42.37 16.16
CA PRO A 254 2.72 -43.73 16.03
C PRO A 254 4.18 -43.84 16.43
N PRO A 255 4.60 -44.93 17.07
CA PRO A 255 6.01 -45.18 17.40
C PRO A 255 6.85 -45.27 16.11
N SER A 256 8.16 -44.93 16.20
CA SER A 256 9.08 -44.83 15.06
C SER A 256 9.05 -46.04 14.12
N ARG A 257 8.90 -47.28 14.65
CA ARG A 257 8.77 -48.50 13.83
C ARG A 257 7.55 -48.52 12.90
N LYS A 258 6.44 -47.91 13.31
CA LYS A 258 5.23 -47.83 12.48
C LYS A 258 5.31 -46.65 11.52
N LEU A 259 6.00 -45.59 11.89
CA LEU A 259 6.23 -44.42 11.05
C LEU A 259 7.06 -44.75 9.81
N THR A 260 8.13 -45.53 9.95
CA THR A 260 9.04 -45.91 8.85
C THR A 260 8.36 -46.74 7.75
N ALA A 261 7.22 -47.36 8.05
CA ALA A 261 6.45 -48.13 7.08
C ALA A 261 5.44 -47.29 6.32
N LEU A 262 5.24 -45.99 6.66
CA LEU A 262 4.27 -45.12 6.02
C LEU A 262 4.93 -44.33 4.89
N ASP A 263 4.22 -44.21 3.77
CA ASP A 263 4.54 -43.27 2.70
C ASP A 263 4.31 -41.83 3.13
N SER A 264 4.81 -40.84 2.36
CA SER A 264 4.75 -39.41 2.68
C SER A 264 3.31 -38.90 2.86
N ASN A 265 2.34 -39.39 2.08
CA ASN A 265 0.93 -39.02 2.20
C ASN A 265 0.29 -39.56 3.48
N SER A 266 0.44 -40.83 3.74
CA SER A 266 -0.10 -41.50 4.93
C SER A 266 0.48 -40.95 6.22
N ALA A 267 1.79 -40.69 6.25
CA ALA A 267 2.46 -40.04 7.38
C ALA A 267 1.96 -38.58 7.59
N THR A 268 1.78 -37.80 6.50
CA THR A 268 1.25 -36.45 6.58
C THR A 268 -0.18 -36.44 7.12
N ASN A 269 -1.05 -37.31 6.60
CA ASN A 269 -2.44 -37.39 7.04
C ASN A 269 -2.52 -37.80 8.51
N THR A 270 -1.71 -38.75 8.94
CA THR A 270 -1.62 -39.23 10.35
C THR A 270 -1.18 -38.08 11.25
N LEU A 271 -0.16 -37.33 10.87
CA LEU A 271 0.31 -36.16 11.64
C LEU A 271 -0.77 -35.08 11.73
N CYS A 272 -1.37 -34.71 10.60
CA CYS A 272 -2.39 -33.68 10.57
C CYS A 272 -3.64 -34.03 11.38
N SER A 273 -4.14 -35.25 11.25
CA SER A 273 -5.30 -35.73 12.01
C SER A 273 -5.03 -35.86 13.52
N THR A 274 -3.85 -36.33 13.89
CA THR A 274 -3.43 -36.40 15.30
C THR A 274 -3.35 -35.00 15.92
N LEU A 275 -2.70 -34.03 15.24
CA LEU A 275 -2.60 -32.67 15.72
C LEU A 275 -3.98 -32.00 15.88
N ALA A 276 -4.85 -32.20 14.90
CA ALA A 276 -6.22 -31.66 14.96
C ALA A 276 -7.01 -32.26 16.13
N SER A 277 -7.00 -33.58 16.29
CA SER A 277 -7.68 -34.31 17.38
C SER A 277 -7.18 -33.89 18.75
N CYS A 278 -5.86 -33.76 18.93
CA CYS A 278 -5.27 -33.31 20.20
C CYS A 278 -5.71 -31.88 20.53
N LEU A 279 -5.77 -31.00 19.53
CA LEU A 279 -6.24 -29.63 19.75
C LEU A 279 -7.74 -29.60 20.06
N ASP A 280 -8.57 -30.41 19.40
CA ASP A 280 -10.01 -30.51 19.68
C ASP A 280 -10.30 -30.97 21.10
N ARG A 281 -9.51 -31.96 21.60
CA ARG A 281 -9.60 -32.45 23.01
C ARG A 281 -9.26 -31.36 24.01
N LEU A 282 -8.22 -30.57 23.78
CA LEU A 282 -7.71 -29.58 24.73
C LEU A 282 -8.41 -28.23 24.62
N CYS A 283 -8.81 -27.83 23.42
CA CYS A 283 -9.39 -26.53 23.10
C CYS A 283 -10.51 -26.67 22.07
N PRO A 284 -11.68 -27.17 22.44
CA PRO A 284 -12.81 -27.29 21.52
C PRO A 284 -13.24 -25.94 20.96
N LEU A 285 -13.83 -25.95 19.77
CA LEU A 285 -14.42 -24.76 19.15
C LEU A 285 -15.64 -24.32 19.98
N ALA A 286 -15.58 -23.12 20.53
CA ALA A 286 -16.68 -22.51 21.27
C ALA A 286 -17.32 -21.41 20.41
N SER A 287 -18.66 -21.45 20.37
CA SER A 287 -19.47 -20.38 19.76
C SER A 287 -19.45 -19.15 20.62
N ARG A 288 -19.13 -18.00 20.07
CA ARG A 288 -19.19 -16.70 20.75
C ARG A 288 -19.89 -15.67 19.87
N PRO A 289 -20.85 -14.91 20.40
CA PRO A 289 -21.45 -13.82 19.64
C PRO A 289 -20.38 -12.78 19.32
N ALA A 290 -20.30 -12.36 18.05
CA ALA A 290 -19.43 -11.27 17.65
C ALA A 290 -19.90 -9.96 18.31
N ARG A 291 -19.05 -9.27 19.03
CA ARG A 291 -19.36 -7.96 19.60
C ARG A 291 -19.50 -6.95 18.47
N ALA A 292 -20.65 -6.37 18.31
CA ALA A 292 -20.96 -5.39 17.25
C ALA A 292 -20.15 -4.09 17.33
N SER A 293 -19.56 -3.77 18.47
CA SER A 293 -18.64 -2.63 18.62
C SER A 293 -17.65 -2.93 19.73
N PRO A 294 -16.35 -2.62 19.58
CA PRO A 294 -15.43 -2.68 20.69
C PRO A 294 -15.91 -1.67 21.77
N PRO A 295 -16.02 -2.06 23.03
CA PRO A 295 -16.32 -1.11 24.09
C PRO A 295 -15.27 -0.01 24.08
N ALA A 296 -15.63 1.25 24.34
CA ALA A 296 -14.68 2.35 24.55
C ALA A 296 -13.90 2.08 25.84
N PRO A 297 -12.68 1.49 25.75
CA PRO A 297 -12.02 0.93 26.94
C PRO A 297 -11.48 2.01 27.89
N TRP A 298 -11.45 3.26 27.42
CA TRP A 298 -11.09 4.43 28.23
C TRP A 298 -12.27 5.03 28.98
N LEU A 299 -13.51 4.58 28.74
CA LEU A 299 -14.71 5.11 29.37
C LEU A 299 -14.89 4.40 30.72
N SER A 300 -14.28 4.98 31.77
CA SER A 300 -14.43 4.54 33.15
C SER A 300 -15.86 4.79 33.71
N ASP A 301 -16.18 4.16 34.81
CA ASP A 301 -17.50 4.37 35.45
C ASP A 301 -17.67 5.82 35.94
N ALA A 302 -16.60 6.47 36.41
CA ALA A 302 -16.61 7.90 36.75
C ALA A 302 -16.95 8.79 35.53
N LEU A 303 -16.39 8.48 34.35
CA LEU A 303 -16.74 9.20 33.12
C LEU A 303 -18.18 8.92 32.66
N ARG A 304 -18.71 7.73 32.94
CA ARG A 304 -20.12 7.40 32.67
C ARG A 304 -21.05 8.19 33.55
N GLU A 305 -20.69 8.34 34.82
CA GLU A 305 -21.45 9.15 35.79
C GLU A 305 -21.41 10.64 35.40
N HIS A 306 -20.22 11.19 35.10
CA HIS A 306 -20.07 12.56 34.62
C HIS A 306 -20.89 12.81 33.34
N ARG A 307 -20.89 11.87 32.39
CA ARG A 307 -21.74 11.92 31.20
C ARG A 307 -23.24 11.93 31.55
N SER A 308 -23.64 11.24 32.61
CA SER A 308 -25.03 11.25 33.07
C SER A 308 -25.44 12.64 33.64
N LYS A 309 -24.55 13.23 34.46
CA LYS A 309 -24.73 14.60 34.99
C LYS A 309 -24.80 15.64 33.86
N LEU A 310 -23.88 15.54 32.88
CA LEU A 310 -23.87 16.40 31.68
C LEU A 310 -25.20 16.33 30.91
N ARG A 311 -25.73 15.11 30.69
CA ARG A 311 -27.01 14.92 30.01
C ARG A 311 -28.22 15.42 30.82
N ALA A 312 -28.14 15.39 32.15
CA ALA A 312 -29.16 15.96 33.02
C ALA A 312 -29.16 17.48 32.90
N ALA A 313 -28.00 18.12 33.01
CA ALA A 313 -27.85 19.57 32.83
C ALA A 313 -28.32 20.05 31.44
N GLU A 314 -27.97 19.29 30.36
CA GLU A 314 -28.46 19.55 29.00
C GLU A 314 -30.00 19.54 28.92
N ARG A 315 -30.65 18.55 29.55
CA ARG A 315 -32.11 18.45 29.58
C ARG A 315 -32.76 19.60 30.33
N ILE A 316 -32.20 20.01 31.49
CA ILE A 316 -32.69 21.14 32.29
C ILE A 316 -32.59 22.43 31.47
N TRP A 317 -31.40 22.69 30.84
CA TRP A 317 -31.26 23.87 30.00
C TRP A 317 -32.21 23.87 28.79
N ARG A 318 -32.34 22.73 28.09
CA ARG A 318 -33.27 22.61 26.95
C ARG A 318 -34.73 22.91 27.34
N LYS A 319 -35.14 22.54 28.58
CA LYS A 319 -36.49 22.77 29.11
C LYS A 319 -36.69 24.23 29.54
N THR A 320 -35.72 24.82 30.21
CA THR A 320 -35.87 26.13 30.86
C THR A 320 -35.39 27.30 30.03
N LYS A 321 -34.48 27.07 29.07
CA LYS A 321 -33.79 28.10 28.27
C LYS A 321 -33.08 29.17 29.09
N ASN A 322 -32.88 28.94 30.38
CA ASN A 322 -32.28 29.89 31.32
C ASN A 322 -30.76 29.99 31.07
N PRO A 323 -30.18 31.23 30.95
CA PRO A 323 -28.73 31.42 30.75
C PRO A 323 -27.86 30.79 31.84
N ALA A 324 -28.30 30.76 33.10
CA ALA A 324 -27.57 30.12 34.21
C ALA A 324 -27.44 28.59 34.01
N HIS A 325 -28.50 27.95 33.54
CA HIS A 325 -28.47 26.52 33.19
C HIS A 325 -27.63 26.22 31.98
N LEU A 326 -27.54 27.15 31.00
CA LEU A 326 -26.64 27.06 29.87
C LEU A 326 -25.18 27.11 30.31
N LEU A 327 -24.82 28.01 31.22
CA LEU A 327 -23.49 28.15 31.78
C LEU A 327 -23.06 26.87 32.52
N THR A 328 -23.97 26.31 33.33
CA THR A 328 -23.74 25.04 34.03
C THR A 328 -23.49 23.89 33.03
N TYR A 329 -24.30 23.80 31.97
CA TYR A 329 -24.12 22.79 30.94
C TYR A 329 -22.78 22.95 30.19
N GLN A 330 -22.39 24.18 29.81
CA GLN A 330 -21.14 24.49 29.14
C GLN A 330 -19.91 24.15 30.00
N THR A 331 -19.97 24.47 31.30
CA THR A 331 -18.92 24.13 32.27
C THR A 331 -18.73 22.61 32.39
N LEU A 332 -19.81 21.86 32.54
CA LEU A 332 -19.80 20.41 32.59
C LEU A 332 -19.35 19.78 31.29
N LEU A 333 -19.71 20.37 30.15
CA LEU A 333 -19.28 19.91 28.83
C LEU A 333 -17.76 20.08 28.63
N SER A 334 -17.22 21.23 29.02
CA SER A 334 -15.79 21.52 28.97
C SER A 334 -14.99 20.56 29.86
N SER A 335 -15.41 20.38 31.12
CA SER A 335 -14.78 19.44 32.05
C SER A 335 -14.84 18.01 31.55
N PHE A 336 -16.00 17.54 31.10
CA PHE A 336 -16.15 16.19 30.54
C PHE A 336 -15.29 15.97 29.30
N SER A 337 -15.20 16.96 28.42
CA SER A 337 -14.34 16.89 27.21
C SER A 337 -12.87 16.77 27.59
N ALA A 338 -12.41 17.53 28.56
CA ALA A 338 -11.04 17.47 29.08
C ALA A 338 -10.72 16.09 29.70
N GLU A 339 -11.68 15.58 30.56
CA GLU A 339 -11.52 14.28 31.20
C GLU A 339 -11.50 13.11 30.19
N VAL A 340 -12.38 13.12 29.18
CA VAL A 340 -12.39 12.11 28.11
C VAL A 340 -11.07 12.14 27.34
N THR A 341 -10.55 13.32 27.06
CA THR A 341 -9.27 13.49 26.35
C THR A 341 -8.13 12.94 27.19
N SER A 342 -8.08 13.26 28.48
CA SER A 342 -7.08 12.75 29.43
C SER A 342 -7.15 11.21 29.56
N ALA A 343 -8.35 10.66 29.73
CA ALA A 343 -8.55 9.20 29.82
C ALA A 343 -8.10 8.47 28.55
N LYS A 344 -8.43 9.01 27.36
CA LYS A 344 -7.95 8.47 26.10
C LYS A 344 -6.42 8.51 25.99
N GLN A 345 -5.80 9.63 26.38
CA GLN A 345 -4.34 9.77 26.35
C GLN A 345 -3.68 8.73 27.25
N THR A 346 -4.15 8.61 28.50
CA THR A 346 -3.62 7.64 29.46
C THR A 346 -3.78 6.21 28.96
N TYR A 347 -4.95 5.83 28.46
CA TYR A 347 -5.22 4.51 27.92
C TYR A 347 -4.28 4.14 26.75
N TYR A 348 -4.19 5.03 25.76
CA TYR A 348 -3.36 4.73 24.58
C TYR A 348 -1.87 4.78 24.90
N ARG A 349 -1.41 5.68 25.79
CA ARG A 349 -0.01 5.68 26.26
C ARG A 349 0.34 4.37 26.96
N LEU A 350 -0.50 3.89 27.87
CA LEU A 350 -0.30 2.59 28.53
C LEU A 350 -0.29 1.44 27.51
N LYS A 351 -1.24 1.43 26.59
CA LYS A 351 -1.34 0.40 25.57
C LYS A 351 -0.12 0.37 24.62
N ILE A 352 0.45 1.52 24.29
CA ILE A 352 1.62 1.69 23.47
C ILE A 352 2.88 1.27 24.24
N ASN A 353 3.03 1.72 25.48
CA ASN A 353 4.19 1.40 26.31
C ASN A 353 4.26 -0.10 26.69
N ASN A 354 3.09 -0.73 26.86
CA ASN A 354 2.98 -2.16 27.17
C ASN A 354 2.97 -3.04 25.91
N ALA A 355 3.18 -2.49 24.73
CA ALA A 355 3.24 -3.29 23.49
C ALA A 355 4.54 -4.09 23.44
N THR A 356 4.43 -5.41 23.61
CA THR A 356 5.58 -6.34 23.66
C THR A 356 6.17 -6.63 22.28
N ASN A 357 5.46 -6.33 21.20
CA ASN A 357 5.95 -6.55 19.85
C ASN A 357 5.55 -5.41 18.88
N PRO A 358 6.37 -5.17 17.85
CA PRO A 358 6.10 -4.11 16.87
C PRO A 358 4.75 -4.23 16.16
N ARG A 359 4.27 -5.45 15.91
CA ARG A 359 2.98 -5.67 15.23
C ARG A 359 1.79 -5.12 16.04
N LEU A 360 1.79 -5.34 17.35
CA LEU A 360 0.76 -4.82 18.24
C LEU A 360 0.83 -3.29 18.34
N LEU A 361 2.05 -2.75 18.41
CA LEU A 361 2.32 -1.32 18.42
C LEU A 361 1.78 -0.64 17.15
N PHE A 362 2.14 -1.13 15.97
CA PHE A 362 1.65 -0.58 14.71
C PHE A 362 0.14 -0.78 14.49
N LYS A 363 -0.44 -1.87 14.98
CA LYS A 363 -1.90 -2.05 15.00
C LYS A 363 -2.58 -0.97 15.83
N THR A 364 -2.01 -0.60 16.97
CA THR A 364 -2.51 0.50 17.81
C THR A 364 -2.38 1.85 17.09
N PHE A 365 -1.24 2.11 16.45
CA PHE A 365 -1.05 3.32 15.63
C PHE A 365 -2.05 3.41 14.48
N SER A 366 -2.26 2.32 13.76
CA SER A 366 -3.24 2.26 12.66
C SER A 366 -4.65 2.57 13.15
N SER A 367 -5.03 2.05 14.32
CA SER A 367 -6.36 2.34 14.91
C SER A 367 -6.54 3.80 15.34
N LEU A 368 -5.45 4.51 15.65
CA LEU A 368 -5.46 5.93 15.98
C LEU A 368 -5.44 6.83 14.73
N LEU A 369 -4.66 6.43 13.72
CA LEU A 369 -4.46 7.19 12.48
C LEU A 369 -5.63 7.03 11.50
N TYR A 370 -6.11 5.82 11.39
CA TYR A 370 -7.13 5.42 10.44
C TYR A 370 -8.20 4.63 11.20
N PRO A 371 -9.32 5.25 11.59
CA PRO A 371 -10.46 4.47 12.08
C PRO A 371 -10.78 3.41 11.03
N PRO A 372 -11.13 2.18 11.45
CA PRO A 372 -11.44 1.12 10.51
C PRO A 372 -12.51 1.65 9.54
N PRO A 373 -12.29 1.53 8.22
CA PRO A 373 -13.32 1.88 7.27
C PRO A 373 -14.57 1.05 7.59
N PRO A 374 -15.76 1.59 7.38
CA PRO A 374 -16.96 0.78 7.46
C PRO A 374 -16.78 -0.44 6.55
N PRO A 375 -17.28 -1.62 6.93
CA PRO A 375 -17.17 -2.80 6.09
C PRO A 375 -17.73 -2.44 4.70
N ALA A 376 -16.88 -2.49 3.68
CA ALA A 376 -17.28 -2.16 2.32
C ALA A 376 -18.47 -3.06 1.95
N SER A 377 -19.56 -2.47 1.55
CA SER A 377 -20.75 -3.18 1.06
C SER A 377 -20.46 -3.66 -0.36
N SER A 378 -19.55 -4.63 -0.52
CA SER A 378 -19.37 -5.31 -1.80
C SER A 378 -20.38 -6.45 -1.89
N THR A 379 -21.07 -6.55 -2.98
CA THR A 379 -22.00 -7.66 -3.32
C THR A 379 -21.26 -8.91 -3.79
N LEU A 380 -19.91 -8.84 -3.95
CA LEU A 380 -19.10 -9.95 -4.44
C LEU A 380 -19.09 -11.12 -3.46
N THR A 381 -19.30 -12.31 -4.00
CA THR A 381 -19.29 -13.60 -3.31
C THR A 381 -17.92 -14.28 -3.41
N THR A 382 -17.72 -15.33 -2.64
CA THR A 382 -16.50 -16.16 -2.70
C THR A 382 -16.36 -16.86 -4.04
N ASP A 383 -17.46 -17.29 -4.63
CA ASP A 383 -17.47 -17.99 -5.93
C ASP A 383 -17.24 -17.04 -7.10
N ASP A 384 -17.67 -15.76 -7.01
CA ASP A 384 -17.31 -14.73 -8.00
C ASP A 384 -15.79 -14.55 -8.10
N PHE A 385 -15.11 -14.47 -6.95
CA PHE A 385 -13.66 -14.41 -6.92
C PHE A 385 -13.00 -15.68 -7.46
N ALA A 386 -13.50 -16.85 -7.07
CA ALA A 386 -12.94 -18.13 -7.50
C ALA A 386 -13.05 -18.29 -9.02
N THR A 387 -14.24 -18.04 -9.57
CA THR A 387 -14.51 -18.06 -11.02
C THR A 387 -13.67 -17.04 -11.76
N PHE A 388 -13.59 -15.80 -11.24
CA PHE A 388 -12.79 -14.74 -11.87
C PHE A 388 -11.30 -15.11 -11.96
N PHE A 389 -10.69 -15.64 -10.88
CA PHE A 389 -9.28 -16.01 -10.90
C PHE A 389 -9.00 -17.14 -11.88
N CYS A 390 -9.85 -18.16 -11.93
CA CYS A 390 -9.74 -19.26 -12.91
C CYS A 390 -9.96 -18.78 -14.35
N THR A 391 -11.03 -18.02 -14.59
CA THR A 391 -11.36 -17.55 -15.94
C THR A 391 -10.28 -16.61 -16.49
N LYS A 392 -9.69 -15.78 -15.64
CA LYS A 392 -8.62 -14.87 -16.05
C LYS A 392 -7.38 -15.64 -16.54
N THR A 393 -6.92 -16.65 -15.81
CA THR A 393 -5.78 -17.47 -16.24
C THR A 393 -6.11 -18.29 -17.46
N ALA A 394 -7.30 -18.89 -17.53
CA ALA A 394 -7.77 -19.66 -18.69
C ALA A 394 -7.84 -18.79 -19.96
N LYS A 395 -8.36 -17.55 -19.86
CA LYS A 395 -8.41 -16.61 -20.99
C LYS A 395 -7.01 -16.25 -21.50
N ILE A 396 -6.04 -16.07 -20.61
CA ILE A 396 -4.66 -15.80 -21.01
C ILE A 396 -4.06 -17.05 -21.68
N SER A 397 -4.22 -18.23 -21.08
CA SER A 397 -3.68 -19.49 -21.64
C SER A 397 -4.29 -19.85 -23.00
N ALA A 398 -5.57 -19.55 -23.22
CA ALA A 398 -6.27 -19.83 -24.48
C ALA A 398 -5.77 -18.97 -25.67
N GLN A 399 -5.01 -17.91 -25.41
CA GLN A 399 -4.40 -17.06 -26.45
C GLN A 399 -3.14 -17.69 -27.04
N PHE A 400 -2.59 -18.72 -26.42
CA PHE A 400 -1.34 -19.35 -26.82
C PHE A 400 -1.59 -20.72 -27.44
N ALA A 401 -0.83 -21.07 -28.48
CA ALA A 401 -0.83 -22.40 -29.07
C ALA A 401 -0.33 -23.43 -28.05
N ALA A 402 -0.72 -24.69 -28.23
CA ALA A 402 -0.13 -25.76 -27.43
C ALA A 402 1.41 -25.72 -27.53
N PRO A 403 2.14 -25.88 -26.41
CA PRO A 403 3.58 -25.79 -26.43
C PRO A 403 4.12 -26.83 -27.41
N THR A 404 4.74 -26.35 -28.47
CA THR A 404 5.54 -27.22 -29.34
C THR A 404 6.74 -27.64 -28.50
N THR A 405 6.83 -28.90 -28.16
CA THR A 405 8.05 -29.50 -27.61
C THR A 405 9.12 -29.47 -28.70
N ASN A 406 9.66 -28.29 -28.96
CA ASN A 406 10.94 -28.22 -29.64
C ASN A 406 11.94 -28.78 -28.64
N THR A 407 12.26 -30.04 -28.81
CA THR A 407 13.53 -30.62 -28.35
C THR A 407 14.64 -29.86 -29.06
N GLN A 408 14.96 -28.65 -28.56
CA GLN A 408 16.26 -28.07 -28.84
C GLN A 408 17.25 -29.11 -28.35
N ASP A 409 18.17 -29.49 -29.24
CA ASP A 409 19.35 -30.30 -28.91
C ASP A 409 20.06 -29.65 -27.73
N THR A 410 19.63 -30.03 -26.52
CA THR A 410 20.25 -29.56 -25.28
C THR A 410 21.57 -30.31 -25.22
N THR A 411 22.67 -29.61 -25.49
CA THR A 411 23.98 -30.08 -25.10
C THR A 411 23.91 -30.51 -23.64
N PRO A 412 24.31 -31.75 -23.30
CA PRO A 412 24.20 -32.27 -21.94
C PRO A 412 24.92 -31.30 -21.01
N THR A 413 24.20 -30.77 -20.03
CA THR A 413 24.82 -29.94 -18.99
C THR A 413 25.79 -30.85 -18.21
N PRO A 414 27.01 -30.39 -17.94
CA PRO A 414 28.02 -31.22 -17.27
C PRO A 414 27.66 -31.53 -15.82
N HIS A 415 26.67 -30.87 -15.27
CA HIS A 415 26.22 -31.01 -13.89
C HIS A 415 24.75 -31.40 -13.81
N THR A 416 24.43 -32.44 -13.06
CA THR A 416 23.07 -32.94 -12.88
C THR A 416 22.69 -33.04 -11.40
N LEU A 417 21.45 -32.68 -11.07
CA LEU A 417 20.83 -32.90 -9.79
C LEU A 417 19.75 -33.99 -9.92
N THR A 418 20.12 -35.24 -9.57
CA THR A 418 19.25 -36.40 -9.78
C THR A 418 18.48 -36.83 -8.52
N SER A 419 18.98 -36.51 -7.33
CA SER A 419 18.39 -36.85 -6.05
C SER A 419 18.63 -35.77 -5.03
N PHE A 420 17.74 -35.70 -4.04
CA PHE A 420 17.89 -34.79 -2.89
C PHE A 420 18.68 -35.47 -1.78
N SER A 421 19.38 -34.65 -1.00
CA SER A 421 20.00 -35.11 0.25
C SER A 421 18.97 -35.15 1.37
N GLN A 422 18.99 -36.22 2.16
CA GLN A 422 18.18 -36.35 3.36
C GLN A 422 18.62 -35.38 4.46
N LEU A 423 17.70 -35.00 5.33
CA LEU A 423 17.96 -34.12 6.47
C LEU A 423 17.90 -34.89 7.79
N SER A 424 18.73 -34.46 8.71
CA SER A 424 18.68 -34.89 10.13
C SER A 424 17.56 -34.15 10.86
N GLU A 425 17.06 -34.71 11.96
CA GLU A 425 16.07 -34.04 12.83
C GLU A 425 16.56 -32.67 13.33
N SER A 426 17.86 -32.52 13.57
CA SER A 426 18.45 -31.27 14.03
C SER A 426 18.35 -30.16 12.97
N GLU A 427 18.52 -30.50 11.69
CA GLU A 427 18.38 -29.56 10.58
C GLU A 427 16.93 -29.17 10.36
N VAL A 428 16.00 -30.15 10.40
CA VAL A 428 14.56 -29.87 10.31
C VAL A 428 14.10 -28.99 11.48
N SER A 429 14.58 -29.27 12.70
CA SER A 429 14.28 -28.45 13.88
C SER A 429 14.75 -27.00 13.70
N LYS A 430 15.97 -26.77 13.20
CA LYS A 430 16.47 -25.42 12.89
C LYS A 430 15.60 -24.72 11.88
N LEU A 431 15.15 -25.39 10.82
CA LEU A 431 14.26 -24.82 9.80
C LEU A 431 12.90 -24.45 10.39
N VAL A 432 12.29 -25.32 11.20
CA VAL A 432 11.00 -25.05 11.85
C VAL A 432 11.08 -23.85 12.78
N LEU A 433 12.10 -23.80 13.65
CA LEU A 433 12.26 -22.74 14.65
C LEU A 433 12.66 -21.39 14.01
N SER A 434 13.45 -21.40 12.94
CA SER A 434 13.86 -20.18 12.24
C SER A 434 12.80 -19.63 11.28
N SER A 435 11.77 -20.41 10.95
CA SER A 435 10.71 -19.97 10.03
C SER A 435 9.71 -19.06 10.74
N HIS A 436 9.26 -18.03 10.04
CA HIS A 436 8.24 -17.12 10.57
C HIS A 436 6.90 -17.85 10.73
N ALA A 437 6.31 -17.73 11.92
CA ALA A 437 4.97 -18.24 12.18
C ALA A 437 3.96 -17.59 11.23
N THR A 438 3.19 -18.42 10.52
CA THR A 438 2.15 -17.99 9.58
C THR A 438 0.78 -18.44 10.08
N THR A 439 -0.27 -17.78 9.61
CA THR A 439 -1.65 -18.16 9.90
C THR A 439 -2.26 -18.72 8.63
N CYS A 440 -2.46 -20.03 8.57
CA CYS A 440 -3.17 -20.69 7.49
C CYS A 440 -4.36 -21.46 8.07
N PRO A 441 -5.57 -21.28 7.53
CA PRO A 441 -6.75 -22.04 8.00
C PRO A 441 -6.68 -23.55 7.73
N LEU A 442 -5.75 -23.99 6.90
CA LEU A 442 -5.51 -25.40 6.58
C LEU A 442 -4.51 -26.07 7.54
N ASP A 443 -3.82 -25.29 8.38
CA ASP A 443 -2.96 -25.84 9.40
C ASP A 443 -3.80 -26.52 10.49
N PRO A 444 -3.50 -27.78 10.87
CA PRO A 444 -4.22 -28.49 11.92
C PRO A 444 -4.13 -27.79 13.27
N ILE A 445 -2.99 -27.14 13.54
CA ILE A 445 -2.74 -26.29 14.71
C ILE A 445 -2.03 -24.99 14.25
N PRO A 446 -2.22 -23.86 14.96
CA PRO A 446 -1.48 -22.65 14.66
C PRO A 446 0.03 -22.86 14.65
N SER A 447 0.73 -22.32 13.65
CA SER A 447 2.17 -22.54 13.45
C SER A 447 3.05 -22.19 14.66
N HIS A 448 2.68 -21.16 15.45
CA HIS A 448 3.42 -20.83 16.69
C HIS A 448 3.29 -21.92 17.77
N LEU A 449 2.15 -22.63 17.81
CA LEU A 449 1.99 -23.79 18.69
C LEU A 449 2.79 -24.99 18.17
N LEU A 450 2.81 -25.21 16.85
CA LEU A 450 3.65 -26.25 16.25
C LEU A 450 5.12 -26.03 16.58
N GLN A 451 5.61 -24.78 16.50
CA GLN A 451 6.97 -24.43 16.91
C GLN A 451 7.21 -24.68 18.41
N ALA A 452 6.23 -24.38 19.25
CA ALA A 452 6.34 -24.59 20.70
C ALA A 452 6.38 -26.08 21.10
N ILE A 453 5.76 -26.96 20.29
CA ILE A 453 5.75 -28.42 20.51
C ILE A 453 6.69 -29.17 19.54
N SER A 454 7.63 -28.44 18.93
CA SER A 454 8.50 -28.99 17.88
C SER A 454 9.19 -30.34 18.31
N PRO A 455 9.67 -30.54 19.55
CA PRO A 455 10.29 -31.83 19.93
C PRO A 455 9.38 -33.04 19.69
N ALA A 456 8.09 -32.92 19.90
CA ALA A 456 7.11 -33.98 19.68
C ALA A 456 6.81 -34.26 18.20
N VAL A 457 6.98 -33.24 17.34
CA VAL A 457 6.57 -33.29 15.92
C VAL A 457 7.75 -33.58 14.98
N ILE A 458 8.97 -33.13 15.34
CA ILE A 458 10.17 -33.21 14.49
C ILE A 458 10.45 -34.61 13.96
N PRO A 459 10.43 -35.71 14.73
CA PRO A 459 10.74 -37.05 14.21
C PRO A 459 9.80 -37.42 13.04
N THR A 460 8.49 -37.24 13.24
CA THR A 460 7.49 -37.52 12.21
C THR A 460 7.62 -36.58 11.00
N LEU A 461 7.86 -35.29 11.23
CA LEU A 461 8.03 -34.32 10.15
C LEU A 461 9.31 -34.61 9.33
N THR A 462 10.40 -35.01 9.98
CA THR A 462 11.64 -35.43 9.31
C THR A 462 11.40 -36.64 8.42
N HIS A 463 10.68 -37.66 8.94
CA HIS A 463 10.29 -38.81 8.14
C HIS A 463 9.47 -38.40 6.90
N ILE A 464 8.44 -37.55 7.05
CA ILE A 464 7.63 -37.07 5.95
C ILE A 464 8.50 -36.36 4.89
N ILE A 465 9.40 -35.48 5.32
CA ILE A 465 10.30 -34.74 4.44
C ILE A 465 11.19 -35.71 3.68
N ASN A 466 11.93 -36.59 4.36
CA ASN A 466 12.88 -37.49 3.72
C ASN A 466 12.19 -38.49 2.79
N THR A 467 11.06 -39.07 3.20
CA THR A 467 10.27 -39.95 2.33
C THR A 467 9.73 -39.22 1.09
N SER A 468 9.34 -37.94 1.23
CA SER A 468 8.93 -37.13 0.08
C SER A 468 10.10 -36.84 -0.89
N LEU A 469 11.29 -36.59 -0.37
CA LEU A 469 12.50 -36.35 -1.16
C LEU A 469 12.96 -37.62 -1.92
N ASP A 470 12.92 -38.76 -1.25
CA ASP A 470 13.37 -40.05 -1.81
C ASP A 470 12.39 -40.60 -2.84
N SER A 471 11.08 -40.46 -2.59
CA SER A 471 10.06 -40.97 -3.50
C SER A 471 9.77 -40.03 -4.67
N GLY A 472 10.21 -38.77 -4.61
CA GLY A 472 9.84 -37.74 -5.59
C GLY A 472 8.36 -37.36 -5.52
N LEU A 473 7.66 -37.58 -4.39
CA LEU A 473 6.25 -37.29 -4.23
C LEU A 473 5.98 -36.16 -3.22
N PHE A 474 5.26 -35.16 -3.65
CA PHE A 474 4.79 -34.07 -2.76
C PHE A 474 3.46 -34.46 -2.12
N PRO A 475 3.29 -34.40 -0.78
CA PRO A 475 2.07 -34.81 -0.11
C PRO A 475 0.80 -34.10 -0.61
N THR A 476 -0.26 -34.87 -0.89
CA THR A 476 -1.50 -34.36 -1.47
C THR A 476 -2.21 -33.35 -0.57
N THR A 477 -2.18 -33.57 0.74
CA THR A 477 -2.73 -32.63 1.75
C THR A 477 -2.08 -31.24 1.67
N PHE A 478 -0.82 -31.16 1.22
CA PHE A 478 -0.09 -29.91 1.09
C PHE A 478 -0.35 -29.19 -0.24
N LYS A 479 -1.03 -29.82 -1.20
CA LYS A 479 -1.37 -29.23 -2.51
C LYS A 479 -2.55 -28.28 -2.46
N GLN A 480 -3.33 -28.29 -1.38
CA GLN A 480 -4.46 -27.37 -1.22
C GLN A 480 -4.00 -25.99 -0.74
N ALA A 481 -4.63 -24.95 -1.28
CA ALA A 481 -4.40 -23.57 -0.87
C ALA A 481 -5.70 -22.90 -0.40
N ARG A 482 -5.57 -21.97 0.55
CA ARG A 482 -6.65 -21.04 0.89
C ARG A 482 -6.31 -19.68 0.30
N VAL A 483 -7.06 -19.25 -0.70
CA VAL A 483 -6.85 -17.95 -1.36
C VAL A 483 -7.65 -16.87 -0.67
N THR A 484 -6.98 -15.76 -0.37
CA THR A 484 -7.63 -14.54 0.14
C THR A 484 -7.49 -13.44 -0.90
N PRO A 485 -8.61 -12.88 -1.41
CA PRO A 485 -8.57 -11.73 -2.30
C PRO A 485 -7.99 -10.51 -1.57
N LEU A 486 -6.95 -9.92 -2.13
CA LEU A 486 -6.32 -8.72 -1.58
C LEU A 486 -6.42 -7.59 -2.60
N LEU A 487 -7.01 -6.46 -2.19
CA LEU A 487 -7.12 -5.29 -3.04
C LEU A 487 -5.72 -4.77 -3.40
N LYS A 488 -5.45 -4.54 -4.68
CA LYS A 488 -4.13 -4.11 -5.18
C LYS A 488 -3.67 -2.77 -4.60
N LYS A 489 -4.61 -1.84 -4.39
CA LYS A 489 -4.39 -0.54 -3.72
C LYS A 489 -5.62 -0.18 -2.89
N PRO A 490 -5.46 0.46 -1.70
CA PRO A 490 -6.58 0.77 -0.80
C PRO A 490 -7.66 1.70 -1.38
N ASN A 491 -7.32 2.47 -2.41
CA ASN A 491 -8.20 3.45 -3.04
C ASN A 491 -8.87 2.94 -4.33
N LEU A 492 -8.71 1.67 -4.67
CA LEU A 492 -9.39 1.08 -5.81
C LEU A 492 -10.82 0.69 -5.45
N ASP A 493 -11.66 0.61 -6.47
CA ASP A 493 -13.05 0.20 -6.31
C ASP A 493 -13.15 -1.25 -5.81
N HIS A 494 -13.84 -1.44 -4.70
CA HIS A 494 -14.04 -2.74 -4.05
C HIS A 494 -15.09 -3.62 -4.73
N THR A 495 -15.82 -3.09 -5.71
CA THR A 495 -16.84 -3.83 -6.44
C THR A 495 -16.29 -4.53 -7.69
N LEU A 496 -15.09 -4.15 -8.13
CA LEU A 496 -14.46 -4.68 -9.34
C LEU A 496 -13.47 -5.80 -8.99
N LEU A 497 -13.73 -7.01 -9.50
CA LEU A 497 -12.90 -8.21 -9.27
C LEU A 497 -11.45 -8.03 -9.76
N GLU A 498 -11.26 -7.32 -10.86
CA GLU A 498 -9.94 -7.03 -11.46
C GLU A 498 -9.02 -6.20 -10.54
N ASN A 499 -9.57 -5.49 -9.58
CA ASN A 499 -8.81 -4.74 -8.59
C ASN A 499 -8.18 -5.62 -7.49
N TYR A 500 -8.50 -6.90 -7.48
CA TYR A 500 -7.97 -7.85 -6.51
C TYR A 500 -6.88 -8.73 -7.10
N ARG A 501 -6.02 -9.24 -6.21
CA ARG A 501 -5.03 -10.28 -6.51
C ARG A 501 -5.25 -11.47 -5.58
N PRO A 502 -5.05 -12.72 -6.04
CA PRO A 502 -5.12 -13.89 -5.20
C PRO A 502 -3.85 -13.99 -4.34
N VAL A 503 -4.01 -14.12 -3.03
CA VAL A 503 -2.89 -14.43 -2.13
C VAL A 503 -3.16 -15.81 -1.54
N SER A 504 -2.27 -16.77 -1.85
CA SER A 504 -2.39 -18.16 -1.41
C SER A 504 -1.79 -18.34 -0.02
N LEU A 505 -2.60 -18.83 0.90
CA LEU A 505 -2.16 -19.30 2.21
C LEU A 505 -1.95 -20.82 2.12
N LEU A 506 -0.72 -21.25 2.28
CA LEU A 506 -0.31 -22.64 2.26
C LEU A 506 0.01 -23.13 3.68
N PRO A 507 -0.17 -24.42 3.98
CA PRO A 507 0.16 -25.00 5.27
C PRO A 507 1.61 -24.74 5.68
N PHE A 508 1.83 -24.52 6.97
CA PHE A 508 3.16 -24.23 7.49
C PHE A 508 4.15 -25.37 7.23
N MET A 509 3.72 -26.62 7.43
CA MET A 509 4.56 -27.81 7.17
C MET A 509 4.92 -27.95 5.69
N ALA A 510 3.99 -27.64 4.79
CA ALA A 510 4.26 -27.56 3.34
C ALA A 510 5.40 -26.59 3.02
N LYS A 511 5.37 -25.39 3.65
CA LYS A 511 6.44 -24.38 3.48
C LYS A 511 7.79 -24.83 4.03
N ILE A 512 7.83 -25.68 5.06
CA ILE A 512 9.08 -26.25 5.54
C ILE A 512 9.65 -27.21 4.51
N LEU A 513 8.85 -28.13 3.96
CA LEU A 513 9.27 -29.02 2.88
C LEU A 513 9.72 -28.24 1.64
N GLU A 514 8.94 -27.23 1.20
CA GLU A 514 9.37 -26.34 0.11
C GLU A 514 10.71 -25.64 0.41
N LYS A 515 10.96 -25.25 1.67
CA LYS A 515 12.21 -24.59 2.09
C LYS A 515 13.41 -25.50 1.97
N VAL A 516 13.24 -26.79 2.27
CA VAL A 516 14.29 -27.82 2.10
C VAL A 516 14.67 -27.93 0.63
N VAL A 517 13.68 -28.11 -0.25
CA VAL A 517 13.88 -28.22 -1.69
C VAL A 517 14.47 -26.93 -2.26
N PHE A 518 13.93 -25.77 -1.83
CA PHE A 518 14.45 -24.46 -2.23
C PHE A 518 15.95 -24.31 -1.94
N ASN A 519 16.40 -24.71 -0.76
CA ASN A 519 17.81 -24.58 -0.39
C ASN A 519 18.69 -25.46 -1.29
N GLN A 520 18.34 -26.74 -1.46
CA GLN A 520 19.15 -27.67 -2.26
C GLN A 520 19.20 -27.29 -3.76
N VAL A 521 18.07 -26.89 -4.33
CA VAL A 521 18.02 -26.41 -5.73
C VAL A 521 18.79 -25.11 -5.89
N LEU A 522 18.63 -24.16 -4.98
CA LEU A 522 19.35 -22.88 -5.04
C LEU A 522 20.86 -23.10 -4.91
N ASP A 523 21.31 -24.00 -4.05
CA ASP A 523 22.72 -24.33 -3.88
C ASP A 523 23.29 -24.96 -5.17
N PHE A 524 22.57 -25.90 -5.78
CA PHE A 524 22.94 -26.49 -7.07
C PHE A 524 23.06 -25.42 -8.17
N LEU A 525 22.05 -24.57 -8.35
CA LEU A 525 22.05 -23.53 -9.36
C LEU A 525 23.15 -22.48 -9.14
N THR A 526 23.46 -22.18 -7.86
CA THR A 526 24.48 -21.18 -7.51
C THR A 526 25.89 -21.72 -7.73
N GLN A 527 26.15 -22.96 -7.32
CA GLN A 527 27.46 -23.61 -7.47
C GLN A 527 27.84 -23.78 -8.95
N ASN A 528 26.86 -24.00 -9.80
CA ASN A 528 27.08 -24.21 -11.24
C ASN A 528 26.86 -22.94 -12.09
N ASN A 529 26.68 -21.75 -11.47
CA ASN A 529 26.46 -20.47 -12.17
C ASN A 529 25.27 -20.47 -13.15
N LEU A 530 24.22 -21.25 -12.86
CA LEU A 530 23.04 -21.40 -13.71
C LEU A 530 21.97 -20.31 -13.47
N MET A 531 22.21 -19.41 -12.52
CA MET A 531 21.28 -18.34 -12.19
C MET A 531 21.58 -17.09 -13.01
N ASP A 532 20.53 -16.48 -13.58
CA ASP A 532 20.66 -15.18 -14.23
C ASP A 532 21.20 -14.12 -13.25
N ASN A 533 22.37 -13.55 -13.58
CA ASN A 533 23.06 -12.54 -12.77
C ASN A 533 22.35 -11.18 -12.77
N LYS A 534 21.46 -10.92 -13.71
CA LYS A 534 20.68 -9.69 -13.84
C LYS A 534 19.30 -9.79 -13.18
N GLN A 535 18.89 -10.96 -12.67
CA GLN A 535 17.70 -11.11 -11.85
C GLN A 535 18.04 -10.80 -10.39
N SER A 536 17.39 -9.78 -9.81
CA SER A 536 17.59 -9.32 -8.43
C SER A 536 16.44 -9.68 -7.48
N GLY A 537 15.29 -10.06 -8.02
CA GLY A 537 14.13 -10.42 -7.21
C GLY A 537 14.40 -11.65 -6.34
N PHE A 538 14.02 -11.59 -5.05
CA PHE A 538 14.08 -12.70 -4.09
C PHE A 538 15.49 -13.29 -3.83
N LYS A 539 16.55 -12.63 -4.27
CA LYS A 539 17.94 -13.07 -4.04
C LYS A 539 18.55 -12.39 -2.81
N LYS A 540 19.28 -13.19 -2.01
CA LYS A 540 20.04 -12.67 -0.86
C LYS A 540 21.10 -11.67 -1.31
N GLY A 541 21.25 -10.56 -0.60
CA GLY A 541 22.22 -9.50 -0.95
C GLY A 541 21.73 -8.52 -2.02
N HIS A 542 20.66 -8.83 -2.74
CA HIS A 542 20.03 -7.99 -3.75
C HIS A 542 18.90 -7.14 -3.16
N SER A 543 18.57 -6.04 -3.80
CA SER A 543 17.47 -5.15 -3.42
C SER A 543 17.03 -4.30 -4.61
N THR A 544 15.86 -3.66 -4.49
CA THR A 544 15.41 -2.66 -5.47
C THR A 544 16.44 -1.55 -5.68
N GLU A 545 17.15 -1.15 -4.62
CA GLU A 545 18.18 -0.13 -4.69
C GLU A 545 19.43 -0.59 -5.44
N THR A 546 19.90 -1.83 -5.22
CA THR A 546 21.06 -2.35 -5.96
C THR A 546 20.75 -2.52 -7.44
N ALA A 547 19.54 -2.95 -7.77
CA ALA A 547 19.06 -3.07 -9.16
C ALA A 547 19.03 -1.70 -9.86
N LEU A 548 18.36 -0.72 -9.21
CA LEU A 548 18.28 0.64 -9.74
C LEU A 548 19.63 1.35 -9.82
N LEU A 549 20.55 1.10 -8.88
CA LEU A 549 21.92 1.63 -8.95
C LEU A 549 22.64 1.16 -10.22
N SER A 550 22.52 -0.14 -10.57
CA SER A 550 23.13 -0.66 -11.81
C SER A 550 22.57 0.06 -13.04
N VAL A 551 21.23 0.09 -13.17
CA VAL A 551 20.58 0.68 -14.34
C VAL A 551 20.85 2.18 -14.46
N VAL A 552 20.63 2.93 -13.35
CA VAL A 552 20.80 4.39 -13.38
C VAL A 552 22.27 4.79 -13.58
N GLU A 553 23.21 4.01 -13.06
CA GLU A 553 24.62 4.31 -13.27
C GLU A 553 25.03 4.11 -14.73
N ASP A 554 24.58 3.04 -15.38
CA ASP A 554 24.81 2.83 -16.81
C ASP A 554 24.24 3.99 -17.64
N LEU A 555 23.03 4.48 -17.31
CA LEU A 555 22.42 5.65 -17.98
C LEU A 555 23.21 6.94 -17.73
N ARG A 556 23.75 7.13 -16.53
CA ARG A 556 24.59 8.30 -16.18
C ARG A 556 25.92 8.28 -16.90
N LEU A 557 26.57 7.12 -16.97
CA LEU A 557 27.83 6.93 -17.70
C LEU A 557 27.64 7.18 -19.19
N ALA A 558 26.58 6.64 -19.79
CA ALA A 558 26.24 6.89 -21.19
C ALA A 558 26.03 8.39 -21.47
N LYS A 559 25.28 9.08 -20.59
CA LYS A 559 25.09 10.55 -20.69
C LYS A 559 26.40 11.31 -20.54
N ALA A 560 27.31 10.86 -19.68
CA ALA A 560 28.65 11.43 -19.53
C ALA A 560 29.50 11.24 -20.79
N ASP A 561 29.28 10.17 -21.53
CA ASP A 561 29.91 9.87 -22.81
C ASP A 561 29.19 10.48 -24.02
N SER A 562 28.29 11.46 -23.77
CA SER A 562 27.52 12.15 -24.80
C SER A 562 26.62 11.20 -25.63
N LYS A 563 26.18 10.11 -25.03
CA LYS A 563 25.21 9.18 -25.60
C LYS A 563 23.81 9.43 -25.03
N SER A 564 22.81 9.27 -25.85
CA SER A 564 21.41 9.14 -25.43
C SER A 564 21.14 7.70 -25.02
N SER A 565 20.11 7.52 -24.18
CA SER A 565 19.69 6.18 -23.77
C SER A 565 18.18 6.05 -23.79
N VAL A 566 17.67 4.90 -24.19
CA VAL A 566 16.26 4.53 -24.01
C VAL A 566 16.17 3.52 -22.88
N LEU A 567 15.20 3.73 -21.98
CA LEU A 567 14.83 2.81 -20.90
C LEU A 567 13.36 2.40 -21.10
N ILE A 568 13.13 1.09 -21.22
CA ILE A 568 11.79 0.51 -21.38
C ILE A 568 11.49 -0.36 -20.17
N LEU A 569 10.34 -0.13 -19.55
CA LEU A 569 9.84 -0.88 -18.41
C LEU A 569 8.71 -1.79 -18.88
N LEU A 570 8.92 -3.10 -18.83
CA LEU A 570 7.91 -4.09 -19.19
C LEU A 570 7.14 -4.54 -17.95
N ASP A 571 5.80 -4.58 -18.04
CA ASP A 571 4.90 -5.12 -17.01
C ASP A 571 4.23 -6.38 -17.55
N LEU A 572 4.05 -7.39 -16.71
CA LEU A 572 3.41 -8.65 -17.07
C LEU A 572 2.02 -8.78 -16.44
N SER A 573 1.10 -9.38 -17.16
CA SER A 573 -0.25 -9.68 -16.69
C SER A 573 -0.28 -11.02 -15.96
N ALA A 574 -0.52 -11.03 -14.64
CA ALA A 574 -0.68 -12.26 -13.85
C ALA A 574 0.50 -13.24 -13.93
N ALA A 575 1.73 -12.73 -13.99
CA ALA A 575 2.96 -13.46 -14.29
C ALA A 575 3.13 -14.80 -13.54
N PHE A 576 2.87 -14.81 -12.23
CA PHE A 576 2.97 -16.03 -11.41
C PHE A 576 1.82 -17.02 -11.65
N ASP A 577 0.66 -16.53 -12.07
CA ASP A 577 -0.56 -17.35 -12.20
C ASP A 577 -0.62 -18.03 -13.58
N THR A 578 0.17 -17.58 -14.56
CA THR A 578 0.16 -18.08 -15.96
C THR A 578 1.33 -18.98 -16.32
N VAL A 579 2.25 -19.23 -15.39
CA VAL A 579 3.41 -20.12 -15.61
C VAL A 579 2.92 -21.49 -16.12
N ASN A 580 3.37 -21.90 -17.29
CA ASN A 580 3.05 -23.20 -17.85
C ASN A 580 3.92 -24.29 -17.20
N HIS A 581 3.29 -25.33 -16.67
CA HIS A 581 4.00 -26.39 -15.92
C HIS A 581 4.90 -27.24 -16.79
N GLN A 582 4.53 -27.50 -18.06
CA GLN A 582 5.36 -28.28 -18.98
C GLN A 582 6.64 -27.53 -19.36
N ILE A 583 6.49 -26.25 -19.73
CA ILE A 583 7.64 -25.38 -20.05
C ILE A 583 8.56 -25.23 -18.83
N LEU A 584 7.99 -25.07 -17.63
CA LEU A 584 8.79 -25.00 -16.41
C LEU A 584 9.57 -26.28 -16.15
N LEU A 585 8.94 -27.45 -16.33
CA LEU A 585 9.62 -28.73 -16.15
C LEU A 585 10.71 -28.94 -17.19
N SER A 586 10.47 -28.64 -18.48
CA SER A 586 11.50 -28.72 -19.50
C SER A 586 12.65 -27.74 -19.26
N THR A 587 12.36 -26.53 -18.74
CA THR A 587 13.40 -25.59 -18.33
C THR A 587 14.24 -26.13 -17.17
N LEU A 588 13.64 -26.78 -16.18
CA LEU A 588 14.36 -27.43 -15.09
C LEU A 588 15.25 -28.55 -15.60
N GLU A 589 14.72 -29.39 -16.52
CA GLU A 589 15.47 -30.48 -17.16
C GLU A 589 16.66 -29.93 -17.96
N SER A 590 16.50 -28.85 -18.71
CA SER A 590 17.61 -28.21 -19.45
C SER A 590 18.69 -27.62 -18.53
N LEU A 591 18.37 -27.29 -17.31
CA LEU A 591 19.33 -26.85 -16.28
C LEU A 591 20.02 -28.02 -15.57
N GLY A 592 19.74 -29.27 -15.94
CA GLY A 592 20.33 -30.46 -15.34
C GLY A 592 19.57 -31.06 -14.17
N VAL A 593 18.32 -30.62 -13.93
CA VAL A 593 17.45 -31.25 -12.90
C VAL A 593 16.85 -32.52 -13.49
N ALA A 594 17.10 -33.67 -12.86
CA ALA A 594 16.72 -34.99 -13.39
C ALA A 594 16.30 -35.96 -12.26
N GLY A 595 16.05 -37.23 -12.58
CA GLY A 595 15.78 -38.29 -11.61
C GLY A 595 14.59 -38.02 -10.67
N THR A 596 14.77 -38.31 -9.38
CA THR A 596 13.72 -38.11 -8.38
C THR A 596 13.40 -36.61 -8.15
N VAL A 597 14.37 -35.73 -8.42
CA VAL A 597 14.16 -34.27 -8.26
C VAL A 597 13.12 -33.75 -9.25
N ILE A 598 13.22 -34.07 -10.53
CA ILE A 598 12.24 -33.62 -11.52
C ILE A 598 10.87 -34.30 -11.30
N GLN A 599 10.83 -35.54 -10.82
CA GLN A 599 9.59 -36.23 -10.44
C GLN A 599 8.91 -35.49 -9.28
N TRP A 600 9.68 -35.03 -8.31
CA TRP A 600 9.18 -34.24 -7.20
C TRP A 600 8.55 -32.93 -7.67
N PHE A 601 9.20 -32.19 -8.60
CA PHE A 601 8.61 -30.97 -9.17
C PHE A 601 7.34 -31.26 -9.96
N ARG A 602 7.31 -32.35 -10.71
CA ARG A 602 6.11 -32.80 -11.43
C ARG A 602 4.97 -33.10 -10.44
N SER A 603 5.26 -33.82 -9.36
CA SER A 603 4.31 -34.05 -8.29
C SER A 603 3.90 -32.76 -7.58
N TYR A 604 4.84 -31.83 -7.32
CA TYR A 604 4.56 -30.55 -6.67
C TYR A 604 3.59 -29.67 -7.46
N LEU A 605 3.68 -29.67 -8.78
CA LEU A 605 2.86 -28.84 -9.68
C LEU A 605 1.50 -29.48 -10.02
N SER A 606 1.40 -30.81 -10.04
CA SER A 606 0.16 -31.53 -10.41
C SER A 606 -0.91 -31.48 -9.32
N ASP A 607 -2.17 -31.60 -9.73
CA ASP A 607 -3.35 -31.76 -8.87
C ASP A 607 -3.50 -30.73 -7.76
N ARG A 608 -3.05 -29.53 -8.00
CA ARG A 608 -3.21 -28.43 -7.06
C ARG A 608 -4.62 -27.88 -7.09
N SER A 609 -5.10 -27.48 -5.93
CA SER A 609 -6.44 -26.93 -5.79
C SER A 609 -6.48 -25.77 -4.79
N PHE A 610 -7.50 -24.93 -4.92
CA PHE A 610 -7.69 -23.84 -3.97
C PHE A 610 -9.19 -23.59 -3.69
N ARG A 611 -9.44 -22.93 -2.56
CA ARG A 611 -10.72 -22.35 -2.20
C ARG A 611 -10.53 -20.90 -1.80
N VAL A 612 -11.41 -20.02 -2.20
CA VAL A 612 -11.38 -18.62 -1.81
C VAL A 612 -12.06 -18.41 -0.47
N SER A 613 -11.42 -17.65 0.42
CA SER A 613 -12.03 -17.19 1.68
C SER A 613 -12.29 -15.70 1.63
N TRP A 614 -13.55 -15.32 1.81
CA TRP A 614 -13.97 -13.94 1.83
C TRP A 614 -15.07 -13.70 2.85
N ARG A 615 -14.89 -12.75 3.77
CA ARG A 615 -15.88 -12.37 4.80
C ARG A 615 -16.41 -13.51 5.69
N GLY A 616 -15.62 -14.55 5.88
CA GLY A 616 -16.00 -15.71 6.70
C GLY A 616 -16.58 -16.87 5.94
N GLU A 617 -16.88 -16.69 4.66
CA GLU A 617 -17.34 -17.72 3.74
C GLU A 617 -16.18 -18.34 2.96
N VAL A 618 -16.45 -19.49 2.35
CA VAL A 618 -15.49 -20.28 1.58
C VAL A 618 -16.13 -20.76 0.29
N SER A 619 -15.46 -20.56 -0.84
CA SER A 619 -15.94 -20.98 -2.16
C SER A 619 -15.91 -22.49 -2.34
N ASN A 620 -16.49 -22.95 -3.43
CA ASN A 620 -16.28 -24.27 -3.99
C ASN A 620 -14.80 -24.49 -4.34
N LEU A 621 -14.39 -25.77 -4.43
CA LEU A 621 -13.02 -26.15 -4.80
C LEU A 621 -12.77 -25.81 -6.27
N GLN A 622 -11.63 -25.24 -6.54
CA GLN A 622 -11.14 -24.96 -7.90
C GLN A 622 -9.80 -25.65 -8.10
N HIS A 623 -9.57 -26.19 -9.31
CA HIS A 623 -8.30 -26.78 -9.69
C HIS A 623 -7.37 -25.75 -10.33
N LEU A 624 -6.08 -25.91 -10.14
CA LEU A 624 -5.04 -25.02 -10.63
C LEU A 624 -4.19 -25.80 -11.65
N ASN A 625 -4.40 -25.54 -12.94
CA ASN A 625 -3.71 -26.23 -14.03
C ASN A 625 -2.47 -25.47 -14.51
N THR A 626 -2.30 -24.22 -14.13
CA THR A 626 -1.19 -23.35 -14.48
C THR A 626 -0.78 -22.51 -13.26
N GLY A 627 0.39 -21.93 -13.34
CA GLY A 627 0.90 -21.01 -12.33
C GLY A 627 1.59 -21.68 -11.14
N VAL A 628 2.26 -20.83 -10.39
CA VAL A 628 2.88 -21.18 -9.10
C VAL A 628 2.20 -20.39 -7.99
N PRO A 629 1.88 -21.02 -6.84
CA PRO A 629 1.07 -20.36 -5.80
C PRO A 629 1.73 -19.07 -5.28
N GLN A 630 1.04 -17.93 -5.39
CA GLN A 630 1.51 -16.66 -4.82
C GLN A 630 1.50 -16.76 -3.29
N GLY A 631 2.67 -17.00 -2.69
CA GLY A 631 2.83 -17.21 -1.25
C GLY A 631 3.52 -18.52 -0.89
N SER A 632 3.90 -19.32 -1.89
CA SER A 632 4.81 -20.48 -1.73
C SER A 632 6.25 -20.02 -1.53
N VAL A 633 7.09 -20.90 -1.01
CA VAL A 633 8.53 -20.64 -0.88
C VAL A 633 9.25 -20.84 -2.22
N LEU A 634 8.82 -21.81 -3.00
CA LEU A 634 9.42 -22.14 -4.30
C LEU A 634 8.96 -21.20 -5.43
N GLY A 635 7.78 -20.60 -5.36
CA GLY A 635 7.23 -19.79 -6.43
C GLY A 635 8.19 -18.74 -7.02
N PRO A 636 8.85 -17.91 -6.20
CA PRO A 636 9.82 -16.93 -6.69
C PRO A 636 11.01 -17.54 -7.42
N LEU A 637 11.57 -18.65 -6.93
CA LEU A 637 12.68 -19.34 -7.57
C LEU A 637 12.25 -19.94 -8.90
N LEU A 638 11.11 -20.63 -8.93
CA LEU A 638 10.57 -21.26 -10.12
C LEU A 638 10.25 -20.22 -11.20
N PHE A 639 9.73 -19.06 -10.83
CA PHE A 639 9.50 -17.96 -11.77
C PHE A 639 10.82 -17.41 -12.32
N SER A 640 11.85 -17.25 -11.48
CA SER A 640 13.18 -16.81 -11.95
C SER A 640 13.83 -17.82 -12.91
N ILE A 641 13.64 -19.13 -12.67
CA ILE A 641 14.07 -20.18 -13.58
C ILE A 641 13.30 -20.12 -14.88
N TYR A 642 11.97 -19.99 -14.81
CA TYR A 642 11.08 -19.93 -15.98
C TYR A 642 11.44 -18.80 -16.94
N THR A 643 11.88 -17.66 -16.41
CA THR A 643 12.23 -16.47 -17.21
C THR A 643 13.71 -16.35 -17.54
N SER A 644 14.54 -17.33 -17.20
CA SER A 644 16.00 -17.23 -17.34
C SER A 644 16.49 -17.09 -18.78
N SER A 645 15.77 -17.65 -19.76
CA SER A 645 16.11 -17.59 -21.19
C SER A 645 15.75 -16.26 -21.88
N LEU A 646 15.04 -15.34 -21.19
CA LEU A 646 14.70 -14.02 -21.73
C LEU A 646 15.93 -13.12 -21.92
N GLY A 647 16.90 -13.21 -21.01
CA GLY A 647 18.11 -12.38 -21.05
C GLY A 647 18.88 -12.46 -22.35
N PRO A 648 19.23 -13.66 -22.86
CA PRO A 648 19.89 -13.85 -24.16
C PRO A 648 19.10 -13.26 -25.33
N VAL A 649 17.77 -13.32 -25.32
CA VAL A 649 16.93 -12.73 -26.37
C VAL A 649 17.13 -11.21 -26.41
N ILE A 650 17.12 -10.56 -25.26
CA ILE A 650 17.33 -9.10 -25.15
C ILE A 650 18.75 -8.71 -25.60
N GLN A 651 19.76 -9.46 -25.17
CA GLN A 651 21.17 -9.15 -25.45
C GLN A 651 21.55 -9.28 -26.92
N ARG A 652 20.90 -10.15 -27.69
CA ARG A 652 21.11 -10.28 -29.16
C ARG A 652 20.89 -8.97 -29.90
N HIS A 653 20.03 -8.10 -29.41
CA HIS A 653 19.76 -6.79 -29.99
C HIS A 653 20.67 -5.68 -29.42
N GLY A 654 21.67 -6.04 -28.61
CA GLY A 654 22.58 -5.08 -27.98
C GLY A 654 21.95 -4.28 -26.82
N PHE A 655 20.80 -4.72 -26.28
CA PHE A 655 20.22 -4.15 -25.09
C PHE A 655 20.88 -4.74 -23.85
N SER A 656 21.05 -3.89 -22.84
CA SER A 656 21.23 -4.31 -21.46
C SER A 656 19.88 -4.45 -20.79
N TYR A 657 19.81 -5.27 -19.74
CA TYR A 657 18.59 -5.47 -18.98
C TYR A 657 18.86 -5.67 -17.50
N HIS A 658 17.81 -5.49 -16.72
CA HIS A 658 17.78 -5.83 -15.29
C HIS A 658 16.38 -6.29 -14.91
N CYS A 659 16.26 -7.47 -14.27
CA CYS A 659 15.01 -8.02 -13.81
C CYS A 659 14.89 -7.91 -12.28
N TYR A 660 13.70 -7.57 -11.80
CA TYR A 660 13.34 -7.66 -10.39
C TYR A 660 12.01 -8.40 -10.25
N ALA A 661 12.09 -9.72 -10.06
CA ALA A 661 10.95 -10.62 -10.20
C ALA A 661 10.34 -10.54 -11.62
N ASP A 662 9.09 -10.10 -11.73
CA ASP A 662 8.36 -9.90 -12.98
C ASP A 662 8.61 -8.53 -13.64
N ASP A 663 9.12 -7.55 -12.89
CA ASP A 663 9.48 -6.24 -13.44
C ASP A 663 10.78 -6.33 -14.25
N THR A 664 10.71 -6.13 -15.56
CA THR A 664 11.86 -6.17 -16.47
C THR A 664 12.18 -4.78 -17.01
N GLN A 665 13.43 -4.34 -16.85
CA GLN A 665 13.96 -3.07 -17.30
C GLN A 665 14.94 -3.34 -18.46
N LEU A 666 14.65 -2.80 -19.65
CA LEU A 666 15.53 -2.86 -20.84
C LEU A 666 16.13 -1.50 -21.05
N TYR A 667 17.40 -1.42 -21.39
CA TYR A 667 18.00 -0.14 -21.74
C TYR A 667 19.07 -0.29 -22.82
N LEU A 668 19.11 0.70 -23.69
CA LEU A 668 20.06 0.78 -24.81
C LEU A 668 20.63 2.18 -24.82
N SER A 669 21.96 2.29 -24.88
CA SER A 669 22.67 3.56 -25.06
C SER A 669 23.22 3.66 -26.49
N PHE A 670 23.03 4.83 -27.10
CA PHE A 670 23.29 5.05 -28.52
C PHE A 670 23.80 6.47 -28.78
N HIS A 671 24.46 6.68 -29.91
CA HIS A 671 24.83 8.02 -30.37
C HIS A 671 23.55 8.76 -30.84
N PRO A 672 23.42 10.05 -30.56
CA PRO A 672 22.19 10.80 -30.91
C PRO A 672 21.79 10.73 -32.38
N ASP A 673 22.78 10.57 -33.27
CA ASP A 673 22.62 10.57 -34.72
C ASP A 673 22.46 9.17 -35.32
N ASP A 674 22.32 8.13 -34.50
CA ASP A 674 22.16 6.74 -34.98
C ASP A 674 20.72 6.49 -35.48
N PRO A 675 20.50 6.38 -36.80
CA PRO A 675 19.18 6.17 -37.37
C PRO A 675 18.62 4.75 -37.15
N SER A 676 19.47 3.79 -36.77
CA SER A 676 19.09 2.38 -36.61
C SER A 676 18.31 2.09 -35.32
N VAL A 677 18.32 3.02 -34.36
CA VAL A 677 17.79 2.81 -33.02
C VAL A 677 16.29 2.44 -32.98
N PRO A 678 15.39 3.13 -33.71
CA PRO A 678 13.98 2.74 -33.73
C PRO A 678 13.75 1.32 -34.25
N ALA A 679 14.46 0.94 -35.30
CA ALA A 679 14.38 -0.41 -35.88
C ALA A 679 14.89 -1.48 -34.89
N ARG A 680 16.00 -1.22 -34.21
CA ARG A 680 16.54 -2.10 -33.15
C ARG A 680 15.60 -2.26 -31.96
N ILE A 681 14.96 -1.17 -31.52
CA ILE A 681 13.99 -1.23 -30.45
C ILE A 681 12.80 -2.10 -30.88
N SER A 682 12.25 -1.85 -32.08
CA SER A 682 11.12 -2.61 -32.62
C SER A 682 11.45 -4.09 -32.78
N ALA A 683 12.62 -4.43 -33.31
CA ALA A 683 13.06 -5.82 -33.45
C ALA A 683 13.22 -6.52 -32.09
N CYS A 684 13.83 -5.84 -31.11
CA CYS A 684 13.99 -6.40 -29.77
C CYS A 684 12.64 -6.67 -29.11
N LEU A 685 11.71 -5.72 -29.18
CA LEU A 685 10.38 -5.87 -28.58
C LEU A 685 9.55 -6.94 -29.28
N LEU A 686 9.70 -7.11 -30.60
CA LEU A 686 9.05 -8.17 -31.36
C LEU A 686 9.55 -9.56 -30.91
N ASP A 687 10.86 -9.74 -30.79
CA ASP A 687 11.45 -11.00 -30.31
C ASP A 687 11.04 -11.28 -28.85
N ILE A 688 10.99 -10.25 -28.01
CA ILE A 688 10.46 -10.39 -26.65
C ILE A 688 8.98 -10.81 -26.68
N SER A 689 8.14 -10.22 -27.56
CA SER A 689 6.74 -10.62 -27.70
C SER A 689 6.60 -12.07 -28.12
N HIS A 690 7.42 -12.54 -29.10
CA HIS A 690 7.43 -13.95 -29.51
C HIS A 690 7.85 -14.85 -28.34
N TRP A 691 8.96 -14.51 -27.68
CA TRP A 691 9.43 -15.27 -26.51
C TRP A 691 8.37 -15.33 -25.40
N MET A 692 7.67 -14.24 -25.14
CA MET A 692 6.58 -14.20 -24.14
C MET A 692 5.41 -15.11 -24.55
N LYS A 693 5.04 -15.11 -25.84
CA LYS A 693 4.00 -15.99 -26.37
C LYS A 693 4.40 -17.47 -26.23
N ASP A 694 5.63 -17.81 -26.60
CA ASP A 694 6.16 -19.18 -26.46
C ASP A 694 6.21 -19.65 -25.01
N HIS A 695 6.39 -18.72 -24.06
CA HIS A 695 6.41 -18.98 -22.61
C HIS A 695 5.05 -18.73 -21.95
N HIS A 696 3.96 -18.58 -22.68
CA HIS A 696 2.61 -18.36 -22.16
C HIS A 696 2.52 -17.18 -21.17
N LEU A 697 3.31 -16.12 -21.38
CA LEU A 697 3.31 -14.89 -20.62
C LEU A 697 2.69 -13.77 -21.45
N GLN A 698 1.86 -12.95 -20.81
CA GLN A 698 1.21 -11.83 -21.48
C GLN A 698 1.81 -10.50 -21.04
N LEU A 699 2.36 -9.74 -22.00
CA LEU A 699 2.78 -8.36 -21.79
C LEU A 699 1.56 -7.47 -21.51
N ASN A 700 1.72 -6.56 -20.57
CA ASN A 700 0.75 -5.51 -20.28
C ASN A 700 1.17 -4.21 -20.96
N LEU A 701 0.82 -4.07 -22.24
CA LEU A 701 1.24 -2.92 -23.06
C LEU A 701 0.71 -1.59 -22.50
N ALA A 702 -0.48 -1.58 -21.87
CA ALA A 702 -1.06 -0.39 -21.25
C ALA A 702 -0.23 0.15 -20.06
N LYS A 703 0.61 -0.68 -19.47
CA LYS A 703 1.52 -0.32 -18.38
C LYS A 703 3.00 -0.33 -18.77
N THR A 704 3.31 -0.73 -19.98
CA THR A 704 4.68 -0.64 -20.51
C THR A 704 5.02 0.84 -20.70
N GLU A 705 6.09 1.30 -20.07
CA GLU A 705 6.52 2.70 -20.09
C GLU A 705 7.88 2.82 -20.77
N MET A 706 8.10 3.89 -21.52
CA MET A 706 9.36 4.21 -22.16
C MET A 706 9.86 5.59 -21.74
N LEU A 707 11.13 5.69 -21.38
CA LEU A 707 11.83 6.94 -21.04
C LEU A 707 13.03 7.10 -21.97
N VAL A 708 13.20 8.29 -22.52
CA VAL A 708 14.42 8.64 -23.26
C VAL A 708 15.24 9.63 -22.45
N VAL A 709 16.46 9.25 -22.13
CA VAL A 709 17.47 10.09 -21.48
C VAL A 709 18.38 10.66 -22.54
N SER A 710 18.19 11.91 -22.92
CA SER A 710 18.98 12.56 -23.95
C SER A 710 20.38 12.89 -23.49
N ALA A 711 21.36 12.77 -24.39
CA ALA A 711 22.75 13.17 -24.18
C ALA A 711 22.86 14.63 -23.79
N ASN A 712 22.06 15.49 -24.45
CA ASN A 712 21.94 16.92 -24.17
C ASN A 712 20.46 17.28 -23.98
N PRO A 713 20.11 18.19 -23.04
CA PRO A 713 18.73 18.66 -22.83
C PRO A 713 18.04 19.26 -24.06
N THR A 714 18.79 19.75 -25.04
CA THR A 714 18.27 20.31 -26.29
C THR A 714 17.87 19.28 -27.33
N LEU A 715 18.31 18.02 -27.15
CA LEU A 715 18.00 16.94 -28.07
C LEU A 715 16.67 16.30 -27.72
N HIS A 716 15.75 16.24 -28.65
CA HIS A 716 14.45 15.61 -28.50
C HIS A 716 14.36 14.40 -29.42
N HIS A 717 14.27 13.21 -28.82
CA HIS A 717 14.02 11.97 -29.54
C HIS A 717 12.54 11.61 -29.42
N ASN A 718 11.77 11.75 -30.49
CA ASN A 718 10.37 11.38 -30.55
C ASN A 718 10.23 9.93 -31.02
N PHE A 719 10.55 8.97 -30.16
CA PHE A 719 10.31 7.56 -30.44
C PHE A 719 8.84 7.22 -30.20
N SER A 720 8.23 6.61 -31.21
CA SER A 720 6.91 6.01 -31.17
C SER A 720 7.01 4.60 -31.70
N ILE A 721 6.71 3.62 -30.89
CA ILE A 721 6.85 2.20 -31.20
C ILE A 721 5.48 1.58 -31.26
N GLN A 722 5.19 0.90 -32.37
CA GLN A 722 3.98 0.10 -32.52
C GLN A 722 4.25 -1.32 -32.07
N MET A 723 3.40 -1.88 -31.20
CA MET A 723 3.52 -3.25 -30.71
C MET A 723 2.13 -3.83 -30.42
N ASP A 724 1.80 -4.94 -31.07
CA ASP A 724 0.51 -5.66 -30.90
C ASP A 724 -0.70 -4.71 -30.89
N GLY A 725 -0.74 -3.72 -31.78
CA GLY A 725 -1.82 -2.72 -31.91
C GLY A 725 -1.79 -1.56 -30.90
N ALA A 726 -0.83 -1.52 -29.99
CA ALA A 726 -0.64 -0.42 -29.04
C ALA A 726 0.54 0.46 -29.44
N THR A 727 0.43 1.75 -29.19
CA THR A 727 1.50 2.73 -29.42
C THR A 727 2.20 3.08 -28.11
N ILE A 728 3.47 2.79 -27.99
CA ILE A 728 4.31 3.16 -26.86
C ILE A 728 5.08 4.43 -27.21
N THR A 729 4.83 5.50 -26.46
CA THR A 729 5.50 6.80 -26.64
C THR A 729 6.43 7.12 -25.47
N ALA A 730 7.45 7.92 -25.72
CA ALA A 730 8.38 8.34 -24.68
C ALA A 730 7.70 9.26 -23.66
N SER A 731 7.83 8.90 -22.38
CA SER A 731 7.37 9.70 -21.25
C SER A 731 8.49 10.56 -20.69
N LYS A 732 8.18 11.73 -20.12
CA LYS A 732 9.18 12.56 -19.41
C LYS A 732 9.67 11.94 -18.12
N MET A 733 8.90 11.05 -17.53
CA MET A 733 9.24 10.34 -16.32
C MET A 733 8.57 8.98 -16.28
N VAL A 734 9.24 8.00 -15.71
CA VAL A 734 8.73 6.64 -15.48
C VAL A 734 8.89 6.24 -14.02
N LYS A 735 8.10 5.27 -13.59
CA LYS A 735 8.19 4.74 -12.22
C LYS A 735 8.72 3.32 -12.22
N SER A 736 9.98 3.15 -11.84
CA SER A 736 10.62 1.84 -11.68
C SER A 736 10.88 1.50 -10.22
N LEU A 737 10.48 0.32 -9.77
CA LEU A 737 10.72 -0.21 -8.42
C LEU A 737 10.45 0.81 -7.30
N GLY A 738 9.39 1.60 -7.44
CA GLY A 738 8.99 2.61 -6.45
C GLY A 738 9.71 3.96 -6.55
N VAL A 739 10.72 4.11 -7.41
CA VAL A 739 11.44 5.37 -7.69
C VAL A 739 10.93 5.99 -8.98
N THR A 740 10.75 7.32 -8.99
CA THR A 740 10.46 8.06 -10.22
C THR A 740 11.76 8.50 -10.85
N ILE A 741 12.01 8.08 -12.08
CA ILE A 741 13.18 8.43 -12.89
C ILE A 741 12.72 9.41 -13.95
N ASP A 742 13.39 10.55 -14.07
CA ASP A 742 13.12 11.58 -15.07
C ASP A 742 14.15 11.55 -16.19
N ASP A 743 13.83 12.15 -17.33
CA ASP A 743 14.65 12.21 -18.54
C ASP A 743 16.00 12.93 -18.36
N GLN A 744 16.16 13.68 -17.27
CA GLN A 744 17.40 14.37 -16.91
C GLN A 744 18.21 13.64 -15.84
N LEU A 745 17.68 12.57 -15.24
CA LEU A 745 18.26 11.85 -14.11
C LEU A 745 18.56 12.75 -12.89
N ASN A 746 17.73 13.77 -12.69
CA ASN A 746 17.86 14.73 -11.59
C ASN A 746 17.01 14.39 -10.38
N PHE A 747 16.06 13.47 -10.49
CA PHE A 747 15.19 12.95 -9.44
C PHE A 747 14.30 14.01 -8.77
N SER A 748 14.05 15.15 -9.40
CA SER A 748 13.26 16.24 -8.81
C SER A 748 11.83 15.80 -8.49
N ASP A 749 11.20 15.04 -9.39
CA ASP A 749 9.85 14.51 -9.20
C ASP A 749 9.80 13.45 -8.10
N HIS A 750 10.82 12.59 -8.04
CA HIS A 750 10.95 11.61 -6.95
C HIS A 750 11.06 12.30 -5.60
N ILE A 751 11.92 13.30 -5.48
CA ILE A 751 12.11 14.10 -4.26
C ILE A 751 10.80 14.80 -3.88
N SER A 752 10.12 15.43 -4.84
CA SER A 752 8.86 16.12 -4.61
C SER A 752 7.75 15.17 -4.14
N ARG A 753 7.62 13.98 -4.74
CA ARG A 753 6.65 12.94 -4.33
C ARG A 753 6.97 12.40 -2.94
N THR A 754 8.24 12.14 -2.64
CA THR A 754 8.70 11.71 -1.32
C THR A 754 8.39 12.76 -0.27
N ALA A 755 8.68 14.04 -0.56
CA ALA A 755 8.38 15.17 0.31
C ALA A 755 6.88 15.29 0.61
N ARG A 756 5.99 15.17 -0.39
CA ARG A 756 4.53 15.15 -0.20
C ARG A 756 4.10 14.00 0.71
N SER A 757 4.63 12.80 0.48
CA SER A 757 4.31 11.63 1.28
C SER A 757 4.76 11.76 2.74
N CYS A 758 5.94 12.38 2.97
CA CYS A 758 6.44 12.69 4.31
C CYS A 758 5.57 13.76 5.00
N ARG A 759 5.14 14.80 4.27
CA ARG A 759 4.23 15.84 4.77
C ARG A 759 2.93 15.23 5.29
N PHE A 760 2.30 14.37 4.51
CA PHE A 760 1.08 13.68 4.88
C PHE A 760 1.27 12.81 6.15
N ALA A 761 2.35 12.03 6.19
CA ALA A 761 2.66 11.21 7.37
C ALA A 761 2.85 12.06 8.62
N LEU A 762 3.63 13.15 8.54
CA LEU A 762 3.88 14.04 9.68
C LEU A 762 2.61 14.76 10.16
N TYR A 763 1.73 15.17 9.24
CA TYR A 763 0.44 15.74 9.58
C TYR A 763 -0.41 14.77 10.42
N ASN A 764 -0.50 13.51 9.99
CA ASN A 764 -1.25 12.49 10.70
C ASN A 764 -0.62 12.15 12.06
N ILE A 765 0.72 12.03 12.12
CA ILE A 765 1.44 11.80 13.39
C ILE A 765 1.19 12.94 14.36
N ARG A 766 1.19 14.19 13.90
CA ARG A 766 0.93 15.37 14.75
C ARG A 766 -0.45 15.33 15.39
N LYS A 767 -1.48 14.84 14.69
CA LYS A 767 -2.84 14.68 15.27
C LYS A 767 -2.87 13.72 16.43
N ILE A 768 -2.09 12.66 16.40
CA ILE A 768 -2.05 11.64 17.45
C ILE A 768 -0.91 11.86 18.44
N ARG A 769 -0.07 12.89 18.24
CA ARG A 769 1.09 13.17 19.11
C ARG A 769 0.75 13.25 20.61
N PRO A 770 -0.38 13.84 21.03
CA PRO A 770 -0.77 13.87 22.45
C PRO A 770 -0.93 12.49 23.10
N PHE A 771 -1.21 11.45 22.30
CA PHE A 771 -1.37 10.06 22.77
C PHE A 771 -0.05 9.29 22.81
N LEU A 772 1.05 9.85 22.30
CA LEU A 772 2.34 9.17 22.13
C LEU A 772 3.36 9.62 23.19
N SER A 773 4.16 8.67 23.69
CA SER A 773 5.43 8.98 24.34
C SER A 773 6.46 9.45 23.29
N GLU A 774 7.56 10.08 23.71
CA GLU A 774 8.68 10.44 22.81
C GLU A 774 9.18 9.22 22.02
N HIS A 775 9.42 8.11 22.71
CA HIS A 775 9.88 6.86 22.09
C HIS A 775 8.91 6.32 21.04
N ALA A 776 7.61 6.32 21.36
CA ALA A 776 6.58 5.87 20.41
C ALA A 776 6.47 6.79 19.20
N ALA A 777 6.59 8.10 19.40
CA ALA A 777 6.62 9.09 18.32
C ALA A 777 7.86 8.89 17.44
N GLN A 778 9.03 8.65 18.04
CA GLN A 778 10.27 8.34 17.31
C GLN A 778 10.12 7.09 16.43
N LEU A 779 9.62 5.99 16.98
CA LEU A 779 9.38 4.75 16.23
C LEU A 779 8.43 4.97 15.05
N LEU A 780 7.35 5.71 15.28
CA LEU A 780 6.37 5.99 14.24
C LEU A 780 6.94 6.89 13.14
N VAL A 781 7.70 7.91 13.50
CA VAL A 781 8.41 8.78 12.55
C VAL A 781 9.47 8.00 11.77
N GLN A 782 10.23 7.13 12.42
CA GLN A 782 11.20 6.27 11.74
C GLN A 782 10.52 5.38 10.69
N ALA A 783 9.40 4.75 11.06
CA ALA A 783 8.69 3.84 10.17
C ALA A 783 7.95 4.53 9.01
N LEU A 784 7.37 5.70 9.22
CA LEU A 784 6.50 6.35 8.22
C LEU A 784 7.16 7.52 7.47
N VAL A 785 8.24 8.09 8.00
CA VAL A 785 8.92 9.24 7.41
C VAL A 785 10.35 8.89 7.03
N LEU A 786 11.20 8.50 8.01
CA LEU A 786 12.61 8.23 7.70
C LEU A 786 12.79 7.05 6.75
N SER A 787 11.95 6.01 6.85
CA SER A 787 11.96 4.89 5.90
C SER A 787 11.79 5.33 4.45
N LYS A 788 10.98 6.37 4.22
CA LYS A 788 10.77 6.96 2.88
C LYS A 788 11.94 7.83 2.44
N LEU A 789 12.56 8.57 3.38
CA LEU A 789 13.75 9.36 3.09
C LEU A 789 14.97 8.48 2.78
N ASP A 790 15.00 7.26 3.33
CA ASP A 790 16.09 6.31 3.13
C ASP A 790 15.86 5.35 1.96
N TYR A 791 14.63 5.26 1.43
CA TYR A 791 14.34 4.34 0.33
C TYR A 791 15.07 4.76 -0.93
N CYS A 792 15.96 3.91 -1.42
CA CYS A 792 16.79 4.12 -2.61
C CYS A 792 17.55 5.48 -2.62
N ASN A 793 17.89 6.02 -1.46
CA ASN A 793 18.50 7.35 -1.36
C ASN A 793 19.95 7.41 -1.87
N SER A 794 20.63 6.27 -2.05
CA SER A 794 21.93 6.22 -2.71
C SER A 794 21.89 6.69 -4.17
N LEU A 795 20.73 6.60 -4.85
CA LEU A 795 20.53 7.18 -6.17
C LEU A 795 20.65 8.71 -6.20
N LEU A 796 20.46 9.35 -5.04
CA LEU A 796 20.58 10.80 -4.88
C LEU A 796 22.02 11.26 -4.61
N ALA A 797 22.99 10.33 -4.59
CA ALA A 797 24.40 10.64 -4.44
C ALA A 797 24.88 11.56 -5.58
N GLY A 798 25.66 12.58 -5.24
CA GLY A 798 26.18 13.57 -6.19
C GLY A 798 25.18 14.64 -6.65
N LEU A 799 23.94 14.63 -6.19
CA LEU A 799 23.01 15.72 -6.46
C LEU A 799 23.37 16.99 -5.68
N PRO A 800 23.10 18.17 -6.24
CA PRO A 800 23.30 19.44 -5.57
C PRO A 800 22.54 19.53 -4.24
N ALA A 801 23.10 20.22 -3.26
CA ALA A 801 22.51 20.40 -1.93
C ALA A 801 21.07 20.99 -1.98
N ASN A 802 20.82 21.91 -2.92
CA ASN A 802 19.50 22.51 -3.12
C ASN A 802 18.45 21.46 -3.57
N SER A 803 18.82 20.46 -4.34
CA SER A 803 17.90 19.40 -4.78
C SER A 803 17.45 18.53 -3.61
N ILE A 804 18.31 18.22 -2.67
CA ILE A 804 17.98 17.39 -1.50
C ILE A 804 17.45 18.18 -0.30
N LYS A 805 17.54 19.52 -0.33
CA LYS A 805 17.05 20.42 0.73
C LYS A 805 15.59 20.16 1.15
N PRO A 806 14.64 19.91 0.25
CA PRO A 806 13.27 19.56 0.64
C PRO A 806 13.20 18.36 1.58
N LEU A 807 14.00 17.31 1.35
CA LEU A 807 14.04 16.12 2.21
C LEU A 807 14.58 16.45 3.60
N GLN A 808 15.61 17.31 3.69
CA GLN A 808 16.16 17.78 4.97
C GLN A 808 15.11 18.58 5.76
N LEU A 809 14.32 19.42 5.11
CA LEU A 809 13.25 20.16 5.79
C LEU A 809 12.21 19.24 6.42
N PHE A 810 11.87 18.11 5.78
CA PHE A 810 10.96 17.12 6.36
C PHE A 810 11.61 16.33 7.50
N GLN A 811 12.89 15.99 7.40
CA GLN A 811 13.61 15.42 8.53
C GLN A 811 13.60 16.35 9.74
N ASN A 812 13.84 17.65 9.52
CA ASN A 812 13.81 18.67 10.55
C ASN A 812 12.42 18.79 11.20
N ALA A 813 11.36 18.78 10.38
CA ALA A 813 9.99 18.78 10.87
C ALA A 813 9.66 17.51 11.67
N ALA A 814 10.20 16.37 11.25
CA ALA A 814 10.03 15.09 11.92
C ALA A 814 10.67 15.10 13.32
N ALA A 815 11.89 15.62 13.46
CA ALA A 815 12.55 15.77 14.75
C ALA A 815 11.74 16.64 15.72
N ARG A 816 11.19 17.77 15.23
CA ARG A 816 10.32 18.63 16.06
C ARG A 816 9.02 17.91 16.47
N VAL A 817 8.44 17.09 15.63
CA VAL A 817 7.24 16.29 15.96
C VAL A 817 7.56 15.27 17.05
N VAL A 818 8.73 14.62 17.04
CA VAL A 818 9.12 13.65 18.07
C VAL A 818 9.17 14.31 19.44
N PHE A 819 9.76 15.49 19.56
CA PHE A 819 9.88 16.22 20.85
C PHE A 819 8.69 17.14 21.14
N ASN A 820 7.72 17.25 20.23
CA ASN A 820 6.59 18.17 20.30
C ASN A 820 7.01 19.64 20.35
N GLU A 821 8.10 19.97 19.66
CA GLU A 821 8.68 21.31 19.61
C GLU A 821 7.99 22.20 18.56
N PRO A 822 7.96 23.53 18.79
CA PRO A 822 7.39 24.49 17.85
C PRO A 822 8.17 24.54 16.54
N LYS A 823 7.53 25.06 15.48
CA LYS A 823 8.13 25.16 14.13
C LYS A 823 9.47 25.92 14.08
N ARG A 824 9.66 26.87 14.99
CA ARG A 824 10.87 27.72 15.07
C ARG A 824 12.00 27.13 15.93
N ALA A 825 11.79 26.02 16.64
CA ALA A 825 12.82 25.41 17.48
C ALA A 825 14.04 25.02 16.65
N HIS A 826 15.22 25.22 17.22
CA HIS A 826 16.49 24.87 16.59
C HIS A 826 16.59 23.34 16.47
N VAL A 827 17.03 22.86 15.32
CA VAL A 827 16.91 21.43 14.96
C VAL A 827 18.15 20.62 15.29
N THR A 828 19.32 21.22 15.21
CA THR A 828 20.59 20.50 15.43
C THR A 828 20.62 19.75 16.76
N PRO A 829 20.26 20.36 17.92
CA PRO A 829 20.21 19.63 19.18
C PRO A 829 19.22 18.44 19.15
N LEU A 830 18.09 18.59 18.44
CA LEU A 830 17.09 17.53 18.32
C LEU A 830 17.61 16.34 17.50
N LEU A 831 18.31 16.60 16.39
CA LEU A 831 18.94 15.57 15.57
C LEU A 831 20.05 14.83 16.34
N VAL A 832 20.86 15.57 17.11
CA VAL A 832 21.90 15.01 17.99
C VAL A 832 21.28 14.07 19.02
N ARG A 833 20.24 14.53 19.73
CA ARG A 833 19.54 13.75 20.75
C ARG A 833 18.88 12.49 20.18
N LEU A 834 18.39 12.53 18.92
CA LEU A 834 17.83 11.38 18.22
C LEU A 834 18.88 10.47 17.58
N HIS A 835 20.14 10.85 17.59
CA HIS A 835 21.21 10.21 16.82
C HIS A 835 20.89 10.07 15.34
N TRP A 836 20.26 11.09 14.74
CA TRP A 836 19.90 11.09 13.32
C TRP A 836 20.92 11.86 12.50
N LEU A 837 21.54 11.19 11.55
CA LEU A 837 22.37 11.83 10.53
C LEU A 837 21.50 12.71 9.63
N PRO A 838 21.98 13.91 9.22
CA PRO A 838 21.35 14.72 8.19
C PRO A 838 21.17 13.95 6.86
N VAL A 839 20.21 14.35 6.02
CA VAL A 839 19.89 13.62 4.78
C VAL A 839 21.11 13.40 3.89
N ALA A 840 21.96 14.41 3.70
CA ALA A 840 23.20 14.27 2.93
C ALA A 840 24.13 13.21 3.51
N ALA A 841 24.31 13.20 4.83
CA ALA A 841 25.11 12.19 5.53
C ALA A 841 24.48 10.79 5.47
N ARG A 842 23.15 10.68 5.45
CA ARG A 842 22.44 9.40 5.27
C ARG A 842 22.66 8.82 3.86
N ILE A 843 22.66 9.69 2.84
CA ILE A 843 22.99 9.31 1.46
C ILE A 843 24.46 8.80 1.42
N LYS A 844 25.41 9.57 1.96
CA LYS A 844 26.83 9.18 2.01
C LYS A 844 27.01 7.88 2.80
N PHE A 845 26.36 7.72 3.94
CA PHE A 845 26.37 6.49 4.75
C PHE A 845 25.95 5.26 3.96
N LYS A 846 24.83 5.36 3.26
CA LYS A 846 24.28 4.22 2.51
C LYS A 846 25.12 3.87 1.29
N THR A 847 25.60 4.87 0.59
CA THR A 847 26.51 4.72 -0.55
C THR A 847 27.81 4.04 -0.13
N LEU A 848 28.44 4.48 0.95
CA LEU A 848 29.65 3.86 1.52
C LEU A 848 29.42 2.43 2.03
N MET A 849 28.21 2.13 2.48
CA MET A 849 27.85 0.76 2.85
C MET A 849 27.88 -0.19 1.62
N PHE A 850 27.52 0.29 0.43
CA PHE A 850 27.69 -0.49 -0.82
C PHE A 850 29.17 -0.69 -1.15
N ALA A 851 30.02 0.32 -0.98
CA ALA A 851 31.47 0.16 -1.16
C ALA A 851 32.03 -0.96 -0.26
N TYR A 852 31.66 -0.94 1.02
CA TYR A 852 32.06 -2.02 1.94
C TYR A 852 31.58 -3.39 1.47
N LYS A 853 30.32 -3.52 1.02
CA LYS A 853 29.79 -4.79 0.51
C LYS A 853 30.52 -5.28 -0.74
N VAL A 854 30.85 -4.37 -1.66
CA VAL A 854 31.63 -4.70 -2.87
C VAL A 854 33.03 -5.19 -2.48
N THR A 855 33.76 -4.41 -1.68
CA THR A 855 35.14 -4.77 -1.26
C THR A 855 35.22 -6.01 -0.38
N SER A 856 34.12 -6.43 0.22
CA SER A 856 34.01 -7.64 1.08
C SER A 856 33.35 -8.83 0.37
N GLY A 857 33.05 -8.76 -0.94
CA GLY A 857 32.41 -9.85 -1.69
C GLY A 857 30.94 -10.11 -1.31
N LEU A 858 30.30 -9.18 -0.62
CA LEU A 858 28.91 -9.32 -0.13
C LEU A 858 27.87 -8.64 -1.04
N ALA A 859 28.31 -7.97 -2.09
CA ALA A 859 27.46 -7.30 -3.06
C ALA A 859 27.09 -8.21 -4.24
N PRO A 860 26.00 -7.91 -4.97
CA PRO A 860 25.73 -8.56 -6.26
C PRO A 860 26.87 -8.34 -7.28
N SER A 861 27.07 -9.33 -8.17
CA SER A 861 28.16 -9.30 -9.16
C SER A 861 28.15 -8.07 -10.06
N TYR A 862 26.98 -7.59 -10.46
CA TYR A 862 26.84 -6.39 -11.30
C TYR A 862 27.27 -5.08 -10.61
N LEU A 863 27.37 -5.05 -9.28
CA LEU A 863 27.94 -3.89 -8.55
C LEU A 863 29.46 -3.98 -8.45
N HIS A 864 30.04 -5.19 -8.53
CA HIS A 864 31.49 -5.35 -8.56
C HIS A 864 32.09 -4.73 -9.81
N SER A 865 31.41 -4.81 -10.96
CA SER A 865 31.88 -4.20 -12.21
C SER A 865 31.93 -2.67 -12.19
N LEU A 866 31.14 -2.03 -11.27
CA LEU A 866 31.13 -0.57 -11.13
C LEU A 866 32.31 0.01 -10.35
N LEU A 867 33.00 -0.82 -9.56
CA LEU A 867 34.04 -0.38 -8.63
C LEU A 867 35.29 -1.24 -8.78
N GLN A 868 36.41 -0.61 -9.08
CA GLN A 868 37.70 -1.28 -9.18
C GLN A 868 38.49 -1.12 -7.87
N ILE A 869 38.96 -2.24 -7.33
CA ILE A 869 39.89 -2.23 -6.18
C ILE A 869 41.25 -1.76 -6.68
N TYR A 870 41.84 -0.79 -5.98
CA TYR A 870 43.17 -0.32 -6.31
C TYR A 870 44.21 -1.37 -5.93
N VAL A 871 44.92 -1.88 -6.90
CA VAL A 871 46.07 -2.78 -6.71
C VAL A 871 47.31 -1.97 -7.10
N PRO A 872 48.20 -1.64 -6.15
CA PRO A 872 49.43 -0.93 -6.49
C PRO A 872 50.37 -1.80 -7.27
N SER A 873 51.11 -1.20 -8.23
CA SER A 873 52.10 -1.87 -9.09
C SER A 873 53.33 -2.39 -8.31
N ARG A 874 53.53 -1.92 -7.07
CA ARG A 874 54.61 -2.33 -6.16
C ARG A 874 54.00 -2.73 -4.84
N ASN A 875 54.64 -3.63 -4.06
CA ASN A 875 54.24 -3.98 -2.71
C ASN A 875 54.42 -2.80 -1.76
N LEU A 876 53.42 -1.91 -1.72
CA LEU A 876 53.37 -0.78 -0.81
C LEU A 876 52.66 -1.18 0.50
N ARG A 877 52.96 -0.50 1.61
CA ARG A 877 52.24 -0.67 2.90
C ARG A 877 50.73 -0.45 2.77
N SER A 878 50.28 0.23 1.71
CA SER A 878 48.89 0.52 1.40
C SER A 878 48.12 -0.61 0.69
N VAL A 879 48.74 -1.74 0.34
CA VAL A 879 48.10 -2.88 -0.33
C VAL A 879 46.88 -3.38 0.45
N ASN A 880 46.98 -3.40 1.79
CA ASN A 880 45.91 -3.88 2.69
C ASN A 880 44.86 -2.80 3.04
N GLU A 881 44.93 -1.59 2.50
CA GLU A 881 44.03 -0.49 2.86
C GLU A 881 42.67 -0.52 2.14
N ARG A 882 42.42 -1.51 1.29
CA ARG A 882 41.18 -1.67 0.50
C ARG A 882 40.75 -0.39 -0.20
N ARG A 883 41.71 0.32 -0.83
CA ARG A 883 41.38 1.52 -1.62
C ARG A 883 40.67 1.18 -2.92
N LEU A 884 39.90 2.12 -3.44
CA LEU A 884 39.24 2.03 -4.74
C LEU A 884 39.92 2.95 -5.76
N VAL A 885 39.90 2.56 -7.02
CA VAL A 885 40.37 3.38 -8.13
C VAL A 885 39.38 4.54 -8.32
N VAL A 886 39.88 5.77 -8.30
CA VAL A 886 39.09 6.95 -8.64
C VAL A 886 39.30 7.25 -10.13
N PRO A 887 38.24 7.19 -10.97
CA PRO A 887 38.36 7.51 -12.38
C PRO A 887 38.83 8.94 -12.63
N SER A 888 39.65 9.18 -13.65
CA SER A 888 40.13 10.54 -13.97
C SER A 888 38.97 11.40 -14.52
N GLN A 889 38.89 12.66 -14.06
CA GLN A 889 37.81 13.59 -14.45
C GLN A 889 38.11 14.45 -15.69
N ARG A 890 39.17 14.20 -16.43
CA ARG A 890 39.61 15.11 -17.51
C ARG A 890 38.42 15.49 -18.43
N GLY A 891 37.91 16.72 -18.26
CA GLY A 891 37.00 17.40 -19.19
C GLY A 891 35.51 17.11 -19.05
N LYS A 892 35.02 16.21 -18.17
CA LYS A 892 33.61 15.79 -18.13
C LYS A 892 32.90 16.20 -16.82
N LYS A 893 32.30 17.40 -16.77
CA LYS A 893 31.47 17.86 -15.63
C LYS A 893 30.28 16.93 -15.33
N SER A 894 29.78 16.20 -16.30
CA SER A 894 28.67 15.26 -16.15
C SER A 894 28.98 14.05 -15.26
N LEU A 895 30.26 13.66 -15.14
CA LEU A 895 30.69 12.56 -14.26
C LEU A 895 30.53 12.88 -12.77
N SER A 896 30.43 14.14 -12.36
CA SER A 896 30.28 14.52 -10.94
C SER A 896 29.05 13.91 -10.25
N ARG A 897 28.08 13.40 -11.01
CA ARG A 897 26.86 12.75 -10.49
C ARG A 897 26.92 11.23 -10.52
N THR A 898 27.98 10.64 -11.06
CA THR A 898 28.11 9.20 -11.13
C THR A 898 28.54 8.60 -9.79
N LEU A 899 28.02 7.43 -9.47
CA LEU A 899 28.40 6.68 -8.30
C LEU A 899 29.85 6.23 -8.39
N THR A 900 30.27 5.80 -9.59
CA THR A 900 31.62 5.34 -9.94
C THR A 900 32.71 6.36 -9.63
N LEU A 901 32.37 7.65 -9.56
CA LEU A 901 33.30 8.71 -9.16
C LEU A 901 33.17 9.05 -7.67
N ASN A 902 31.96 9.34 -7.22
CA ASN A 902 31.75 9.84 -5.86
C ASN A 902 32.07 8.78 -4.80
N LEU A 903 31.73 7.53 -5.04
CA LEU A 903 31.90 6.48 -4.04
C LEU A 903 33.37 6.16 -3.78
N PRO A 904 34.26 5.95 -4.80
CA PRO A 904 35.69 5.76 -4.53
C PRO A 904 36.35 6.95 -3.82
N SER A 905 35.98 8.18 -4.19
CA SER A 905 36.47 9.39 -3.54
C SER A 905 36.10 9.38 -2.05
N TRP A 906 34.80 9.25 -1.74
CA TRP A 906 34.33 9.21 -0.33
C TRP A 906 34.88 8.02 0.45
N TRP A 907 35.07 6.87 -0.20
CA TRP A 907 35.64 5.67 0.40
C TRP A 907 37.10 5.85 0.78
N ASN A 908 37.92 6.43 -0.12
CA ASN A 908 39.34 6.65 0.11
C ASN A 908 39.62 7.73 1.16
N GLU A 909 38.68 8.68 1.38
CA GLU A 909 38.72 9.68 2.47
C GLU A 909 38.51 9.05 3.85
N LEU A 910 37.89 7.86 3.93
CA LEU A 910 37.64 7.23 5.23
C LEU A 910 38.94 6.80 5.91
N PRO A 911 39.01 6.89 7.25
CA PRO A 911 40.10 6.30 8.02
C PRO A 911 40.25 4.79 7.73
N ASN A 912 41.47 4.30 7.72
CA ASN A 912 41.77 2.90 7.42
C ASN A 912 41.03 1.93 8.36
N CYS A 913 40.97 2.24 9.66
CA CYS A 913 40.24 1.45 10.65
C CYS A 913 38.74 1.26 10.34
N ILE A 914 38.16 2.13 9.51
CA ILE A 914 36.76 1.98 9.04
C ILE A 914 36.74 1.11 7.80
N ARG A 915 37.57 1.36 6.81
CA ARG A 915 37.63 0.59 5.54
C ARG A 915 37.93 -0.88 5.76
N THR A 916 38.79 -1.18 6.72
CA THR A 916 39.22 -2.57 7.04
C THR A 916 38.40 -3.23 8.15
N ALA A 917 37.20 -2.71 8.46
CA ALA A 917 36.34 -3.27 9.49
C ALA A 917 36.05 -4.77 9.23
N GLU A 918 36.09 -5.58 10.27
CA GLU A 918 35.98 -7.05 10.22
C GLU A 918 34.60 -7.54 9.81
N SER A 919 33.56 -6.77 10.12
CA SER A 919 32.18 -7.11 9.78
C SER A 919 31.37 -5.88 9.35
N LEU A 920 30.30 -6.13 8.59
CA LEU A 920 29.37 -5.08 8.18
C LEU A 920 28.75 -4.34 9.39
N ALA A 921 28.54 -5.03 10.51
CA ALA A 921 28.00 -4.43 11.74
C ALA A 921 28.98 -3.42 12.35
N ILE A 922 30.25 -3.79 12.46
CA ILE A 922 31.33 -2.93 12.96
C ILE A 922 31.54 -1.75 12.01
N PHE A 923 31.58 -2.00 10.70
CA PHE A 923 31.67 -0.96 9.68
C PHE A 923 30.57 0.08 9.85
N LYS A 924 29.30 -0.36 9.91
CA LYS A 924 28.16 0.55 10.09
C LYS A 924 28.27 1.40 11.36
N LYS A 925 28.70 0.80 12.46
CA LYS A 925 28.87 1.50 13.73
C LYS A 925 29.95 2.60 13.61
N ARG A 926 31.14 2.23 13.14
CA ARG A 926 32.28 3.15 12.98
C ARG A 926 31.96 4.27 11.97
N LEU A 927 31.40 3.92 10.82
CA LEU A 927 31.00 4.89 9.79
C LEU A 927 29.94 5.87 10.32
N LYS A 928 28.95 5.40 11.06
CA LYS A 928 27.92 6.29 11.63
C LYS A 928 28.56 7.29 12.61
N THR A 929 29.46 6.84 13.48
CA THR A 929 30.19 7.70 14.44
C THR A 929 31.00 8.75 13.70
N GLN A 930 31.77 8.35 12.68
CA GLN A 930 32.59 9.26 11.88
C GLN A 930 31.75 10.35 11.19
N LEU A 931 30.67 9.96 10.53
CA LEU A 931 29.77 10.90 9.85
C LEU A 931 29.03 11.80 10.84
N PHE A 932 28.73 11.30 12.04
CA PHE A 932 28.08 12.07 13.08
C PHE A 932 29.03 13.16 13.63
N SER A 933 30.26 12.80 13.89
CA SER A 933 31.29 13.77 14.32
C SER A 933 31.53 14.87 13.27
N LEU A 934 31.68 14.49 12.01
CA LEU A 934 31.89 15.45 10.90
C LEU A 934 30.74 16.45 10.72
N HIS A 935 29.51 16.14 11.14
CA HIS A 935 28.37 17.02 10.90
C HIS A 935 27.87 17.77 12.13
N PHE A 936 28.30 17.41 13.34
CA PHE A 936 27.78 17.99 14.58
C PHE A 936 28.86 18.46 15.56
N THR A 937 30.12 18.08 15.36
CA THR A 937 31.26 18.51 16.23
C THR A 937 32.22 19.44 15.52
N SER A 938 32.01 19.75 14.23
CA SER A 938 32.75 20.76 13.46
C SER A 938 32.17 22.16 13.63
#